data_27ad31c700b189525f608687eb32e97e
#
_entry.id   27ad31c700b189525f608687eb32e97e
#
_cell.length_a   1.000
_cell.length_b   1.000
_cell.length_c   1.000
_cell.angle_alpha   90.00
_cell.angle_beta   90.00
_cell.angle_gamma   90.00
#
_symmetry.space_group_name_H-M   'P 1'
#
loop_
_entity.id
_entity.type
_entity.pdbx_description
1 polymer ?
#
loop_
_entity_poly.entity_id
_entity_poly.type
_entity_poly.pdbx_seq_one_letter_code
_entity_poly.pdbx_strand_id
1 'polypeptide(L)'
;MRKRLLTMMLLSMGLMASAQVDNILINDNNYHVDVIESQDIGPGIHHYRLRIPDYPLNVNILQMDMNNPYNRIETFQASEAHFKTEKLASAYTRYKNMSDDKRPIAGANGNFWCVSSQQPHSDLLIGATYNGNLRNGQIITETNAYSDQWDGGPKRTGVIAVDASKNLYIESMNYKGYAINDKIGSPEIIQANKIVRDNEIALYNSFYGRTKAFMPADQYKDDSGVSHFRLVEGVATEVYLTINEGQCWMAGQPMTCTVGEVKTNAGTGTLGDYDLCLVGRGDKQALLAKLVAGDQLTVNYGWSTTGGKTPIIEQLIGGNAIVMANGEMTGRNDDETYNSQVYSRCAYGSSADGRTLYIIVIDKSTDPVYGTSAGCNTRVMCQIAKHYGCANLCNVDAGGSAQMMIEGNVINKTTEGTPRAVANGWFLYSIAPKDETIARLEFKDLKLQAPTYATYSPQIIAYNQYGDIVDDDFKGFKLSCDASLGTCNGSMFTAGGDDATGELTASYNGVSVSKTMTVVVAPLAIRIKPLLIDAYREYPMEVTATIGEEVYVYDPAAISWTVENNDIISIDEGGVLRGLKEGKSKVVGTIGDFVDETEVTVEIAKGAVVPASDMTGWTIKGSSGITKGALAEDGTLSFTYGAPRAATIQMSKDIRYYSLPDKLWLEFTPTVNIKSINIDLRTPQHTKINKLELKPSTGEVWESGKTHRIELPISELGDPADLILYPLSLHYINFTIETNSAYKGEQSIKISELSAEYNNYASVEQIIVGEGSGVKVYPNPVTDGVFTVTSSKELKSVEVYSIAGVAVASVECEDNAVTVNAADLAKGVYFVKVETEAGVSTSKLVVK
;
A
#
# COMPACT_ATOMS: atom_id res chain seq x y z
N MET A 1 -30.51 0.58 57.39
CA MET A 1 -29.22 1.04 56.84
C MET A 1 -29.16 0.62 55.38
N ARG A 2 -29.49 1.52 54.49
CA ARG A 2 -29.44 1.30 53.02
C ARG A 2 -28.07 1.73 52.51
N LYS A 3 -27.27 0.77 52.06
CA LYS A 3 -26.04 1.08 51.28
C LYS A 3 -26.43 1.54 49.87
N ARG A 4 -26.17 2.79 49.57
CA ARG A 4 -26.22 3.31 48.22
C ARG A 4 -24.93 2.87 47.51
N LEU A 5 -25.06 2.02 46.50
CA LEU A 5 -24.04 1.78 45.49
C LEU A 5 -23.96 3.01 44.59
N LEU A 6 -22.88 3.71 44.63
CA LEU A 6 -22.57 4.80 43.71
C LEU A 6 -21.93 4.14 42.49
N THR A 7 -22.70 3.95 41.44
CA THR A 7 -22.15 3.58 40.13
C THR A 7 -21.49 4.83 39.56
N MET A 8 -20.18 4.87 39.58
CA MET A 8 -19.41 5.86 38.82
C MET A 8 -19.54 5.48 37.35
N MET A 9 -20.41 6.17 36.64
CA MET A 9 -20.33 6.26 35.16
C MET A 9 -19.06 7.06 34.85
N LEU A 10 -18.00 6.36 34.46
CA LEU A 10 -16.93 7.00 33.68
C LEU A 10 -17.53 7.40 32.33
N LEU A 11 -17.92 8.66 32.22
CA LEU A 11 -18.02 9.30 30.93
C LEU A 11 -16.59 9.34 30.38
N SER A 12 -16.24 8.42 29.48
CA SER A 12 -15.18 8.65 28.53
C SER A 12 -15.68 9.78 27.64
N MET A 13 -15.22 10.99 27.90
CA MET A 13 -15.25 12.05 26.90
C MET A 13 -14.35 11.52 25.76
N GLY A 14 -14.95 10.84 24.78
CA GLY A 14 -14.36 10.74 23.47
C GLY A 14 -14.04 12.19 23.05
N LEU A 15 -12.81 12.41 22.64
CA LEU A 15 -12.47 13.62 21.90
C LEU A 15 -13.51 13.70 20.78
N MET A 16 -14.50 14.58 20.97
CA MET A 16 -15.36 14.97 19.88
C MET A 16 -14.39 15.46 18.80
N ALA A 17 -14.37 14.79 17.66
CA ALA A 17 -13.72 15.29 16.47
C ALA A 17 -14.16 16.77 16.37
N SER A 18 -13.23 17.65 16.64
CA SER A 18 -13.45 19.09 16.48
C SER A 18 -13.93 19.26 15.05
N ALA A 19 -14.92 20.10 14.86
CA ALA A 19 -15.43 20.47 13.55
C ALA A 19 -14.31 20.50 12.53
N GLN A 20 -14.50 19.76 11.45
CA GLN A 20 -13.62 19.68 10.31
C GLN A 20 -13.06 21.05 9.97
N VAL A 21 -11.76 21.26 10.15
CA VAL A 21 -11.14 22.54 9.88
C VAL A 21 -10.83 22.57 8.40
N ASP A 22 -11.66 23.23 7.63
CA ASP A 22 -11.60 23.26 6.17
C ASP A 22 -10.39 24.04 5.61
N ASN A 23 -9.63 24.74 6.45
CA ASN A 23 -8.52 25.59 6.01
C ASN A 23 -7.32 25.55 6.95
N ILE A 24 -6.12 25.55 6.38
CA ILE A 24 -4.86 25.61 7.11
C ILE A 24 -4.04 26.84 6.69
N LEU A 25 -3.40 27.50 7.65
CA LEU A 25 -2.51 28.62 7.39
C LEU A 25 -1.09 28.11 7.09
N ILE A 26 -0.62 28.32 5.85
CA ILE A 26 0.75 28.03 5.42
C ILE A 26 1.36 29.28 4.78
N ASN A 27 2.49 29.75 5.31
CA ASN A 27 3.19 30.94 4.83
C ASN A 27 2.25 32.15 4.65
N ASP A 28 1.44 32.44 5.67
CA ASP A 28 0.45 33.52 5.73
C ASP A 28 -0.72 33.43 4.73
N ASN A 29 -0.88 32.30 4.04
CA ASN A 29 -2.00 32.03 3.16
C ASN A 29 -2.87 30.89 3.71
N ASN A 30 -4.18 31.02 3.56
CA ASN A 30 -5.13 29.96 3.90
C ASN A 30 -5.31 29.03 2.72
N TYR A 31 -5.16 27.73 2.95
CA TYR A 31 -5.36 26.67 1.98
C TYR A 31 -6.45 25.73 2.45
N HIS A 32 -7.30 25.29 1.54
CA HIS A 32 -8.28 24.28 1.80
C HIS A 32 -7.61 22.92 2.13
N VAL A 33 -8.21 22.17 3.05
CA VAL A 33 -7.75 20.83 3.45
C VAL A 33 -8.87 19.82 3.21
N ASP A 34 -8.62 18.89 2.32
CA ASP A 34 -9.44 17.70 2.19
C ASP A 34 -9.02 16.69 3.25
N VAL A 35 -9.88 16.41 4.20
CA VAL A 35 -9.70 15.26 5.11
C VAL A 35 -10.15 14.02 4.35
N ILE A 36 -9.21 13.16 4.00
CA ILE A 36 -9.46 11.93 3.24
C ILE A 36 -9.85 10.78 4.19
N GLU A 37 -9.14 10.68 5.31
CA GLU A 37 -9.41 9.70 6.37
C GLU A 37 -9.28 10.38 7.73
N SER A 38 -10.16 10.01 8.66
CA SER A 38 -10.10 10.39 10.08
C SER A 38 -10.69 9.24 10.85
N GLN A 39 -9.83 8.41 11.49
CA GLN A 39 -10.24 7.13 12.04
C GLN A 39 -9.44 6.77 13.28
N ASP A 40 -10.10 6.23 14.31
CA ASP A 40 -9.44 5.51 15.38
C ASP A 40 -8.93 4.17 14.87
N ILE A 41 -7.64 3.90 15.07
CA ILE A 41 -7.00 2.67 14.61
C ILE A 41 -6.58 1.74 15.76
N GLY A 42 -6.82 2.15 16.99
CA GLY A 42 -6.52 1.39 18.20
C GLY A 42 -6.77 2.20 19.46
N PRO A 43 -6.46 1.67 20.65
CA PRO A 43 -6.74 2.32 21.94
C PRO A 43 -6.10 3.70 22.06
N GLY A 44 -6.92 4.76 21.87
CA GLY A 44 -6.46 6.15 21.88
C GLY A 44 -5.45 6.49 20.80
N ILE A 45 -5.47 5.78 19.68
CA ILE A 45 -4.63 6.06 18.52
C ILE A 45 -5.54 6.44 17.35
N HIS A 46 -5.35 7.65 16.84
CA HIS A 46 -6.11 8.21 15.73
C HIS A 46 -5.23 8.50 14.54
N HIS A 47 -5.72 8.23 13.34
CA HIS A 47 -5.05 8.50 12.07
C HIS A 47 -5.84 9.54 11.26
N TYR A 48 -5.12 10.52 10.73
CA TYR A 48 -5.60 11.45 9.70
C TYR A 48 -4.82 11.25 8.43
N ARG A 49 -5.52 11.18 7.30
CA ARG A 49 -4.97 11.37 5.97
C ARG A 49 -5.55 12.63 5.36
N LEU A 50 -4.69 13.53 4.96
CA LEU A 50 -5.05 14.87 4.49
C LEU A 50 -4.48 15.13 3.10
N ARG A 51 -5.22 15.87 2.31
CA ARG A 51 -4.78 16.45 1.06
C ARG A 51 -4.92 17.96 1.13
N ILE A 52 -3.91 18.71 0.69
CA ILE A 52 -3.96 20.15 0.52
C ILE A 52 -3.80 20.43 -0.98
N PRO A 53 -4.90 20.60 -1.75
CA PRO A 53 -4.83 20.63 -3.22
C PRO A 53 -4.04 21.82 -3.76
N ASP A 54 -4.32 23.01 -3.28
CA ASP A 54 -3.72 24.27 -3.77
C ASP A 54 -2.29 24.50 -3.24
N TYR A 55 -1.88 23.78 -2.23
CA TYR A 55 -0.48 23.66 -1.77
C TYR A 55 -0.12 22.17 -1.77
N PRO A 56 0.15 21.57 -2.93
CA PRO A 56 -0.02 20.14 -3.17
C PRO A 56 0.78 19.27 -2.21
N LEU A 57 0.14 18.88 -1.10
CA LEU A 57 0.69 18.00 -0.08
C LEU A 57 -0.26 16.86 0.24
N ASN A 58 0.29 15.67 0.40
CA ASN A 58 -0.34 14.54 1.05
C ASN A 58 0.30 14.38 2.43
N VAL A 59 -0.51 14.39 3.48
CA VAL A 59 -0.06 14.39 4.87
C VAL A 59 -0.73 13.25 5.62
N ASN A 60 0.04 12.47 6.37
CA ASN A 60 -0.46 11.48 7.30
C ASN A 60 -0.07 11.91 8.72
N ILE A 61 -1.01 11.88 9.65
CA ILE A 61 -0.79 12.21 11.05
C ILE A 61 -1.34 11.08 11.92
N LEU A 62 -0.50 10.52 12.78
CA LEU A 62 -0.92 9.70 13.90
C LEU A 62 -0.96 10.56 15.15
N GLN A 63 -2.05 10.47 15.89
CA GLN A 63 -2.18 11.02 17.23
C GLN A 63 -2.36 9.88 18.21
N MET A 64 -1.66 9.91 19.35
CA MET A 64 -1.82 8.91 20.41
C MET A 64 -2.03 9.61 21.74
N ASP A 65 -3.13 9.28 22.41
CA ASP A 65 -3.43 9.75 23.77
C ASP A 65 -2.56 8.99 24.78
N MET A 66 -1.62 9.68 25.38
CA MET A 66 -0.70 9.12 26.38
C MET A 66 -1.38 8.78 27.71
N ASN A 67 -2.60 9.26 27.95
CA ASN A 67 -3.38 8.90 29.13
C ASN A 67 -4.12 7.57 28.98
N ASN A 68 -4.31 7.08 27.75
CA ASN A 68 -5.00 5.82 27.54
C ASN A 68 -4.18 4.64 28.13
N PRO A 69 -4.73 3.83 29.03
CA PRO A 69 -3.96 2.78 29.72
C PRO A 69 -3.65 1.58 28.81
N TYR A 70 -4.29 1.45 27.68
CA TYR A 70 -4.22 0.28 26.80
C TYR A 70 -3.31 0.48 25.60
N ASN A 71 -2.59 1.58 25.51
CA ASN A 71 -1.58 1.80 24.48
C ASN A 71 -0.16 1.86 25.05
N ARG A 72 0.83 1.60 24.21
CA ARG A 72 2.24 1.64 24.53
C ARG A 72 3.07 2.04 23.30
N ILE A 73 4.24 2.61 23.56
CA ILE A 73 5.27 2.93 22.56
C ILE A 73 6.45 2.00 22.79
N GLU A 74 7.00 1.44 21.72
CA GLU A 74 8.30 0.77 21.76
C GLU A 74 9.18 1.17 20.58
N THR A 75 10.46 1.35 20.88
CA THR A 75 11.49 1.52 19.86
C THR A 75 11.70 0.19 19.16
N PHE A 76 11.53 0.13 17.84
CA PHE A 76 12.02 -1.00 17.07
C PHE A 76 13.46 -0.73 16.63
N GLN A 77 14.26 -1.77 16.64
CA GLN A 77 15.62 -1.79 16.13
C GLN A 77 15.72 -2.81 15.01
N ALA A 78 16.27 -2.41 13.88
CA ALA A 78 16.40 -3.27 12.71
C ALA A 78 17.13 -4.57 13.06
N SER A 79 16.49 -5.71 12.79
CA SER A 79 17.03 -7.06 13.05
C SER A 79 17.62 -7.26 14.45
N GLU A 80 17.14 -6.51 15.46
CA GLU A 80 17.66 -6.51 16.85
C GLU A 80 19.17 -6.23 16.94
N ALA A 81 19.73 -5.51 15.96
CA ALA A 81 21.17 -5.25 15.87
C ALA A 81 21.47 -3.82 15.44
N HIS A 82 22.48 -3.21 16.08
CA HIS A 82 22.81 -1.80 15.89
C HIS A 82 23.26 -1.45 14.46
N PHE A 83 23.95 -2.34 13.77
CA PHE A 83 24.51 -2.07 12.42
C PHE A 83 23.65 -2.66 11.29
N LYS A 84 22.34 -2.57 11.42
CA LYS A 84 21.39 -3.12 10.45
C LYS A 84 20.35 -2.11 10.05
N THR A 85 19.80 -2.32 8.86
CA THR A 85 18.58 -1.70 8.40
C THR A 85 17.57 -2.77 8.01
N GLU A 86 16.29 -2.49 8.14
CA GLU A 86 15.21 -3.42 7.88
C GLU A 86 14.01 -2.66 7.29
N LYS A 87 13.26 -3.28 6.39
CA LYS A 87 12.00 -2.70 5.93
C LYS A 87 10.99 -2.63 7.07
N LEU A 88 10.26 -1.53 7.17
CA LEU A 88 9.31 -1.29 8.25
C LEU A 88 8.26 -2.42 8.38
N ALA A 89 7.76 -2.93 7.24
CA ALA A 89 6.82 -4.06 7.23
C ALA A 89 7.44 -5.37 7.76
N SER A 90 8.74 -5.62 7.49
CA SER A 90 9.44 -6.78 8.01
C SER A 90 9.66 -6.66 9.53
N ALA A 91 10.06 -5.46 9.99
CA ALA A 91 10.15 -5.15 11.40
C ALA A 91 8.79 -5.35 12.10
N TYR A 92 7.70 -4.81 11.53
CA TYR A 92 6.35 -5.00 12.06
C TYR A 92 6.02 -6.48 12.25
N THR A 93 6.20 -7.29 11.21
CA THR A 93 5.91 -8.73 11.28
C THR A 93 6.73 -9.41 12.37
N ARG A 94 8.01 -9.06 12.50
CA ARG A 94 8.87 -9.60 13.54
C ARG A 94 8.40 -9.19 14.95
N TYR A 95 8.07 -7.92 15.16
CA TYR A 95 7.60 -7.43 16.46
C TYR A 95 6.20 -7.95 16.81
N LYS A 96 5.31 -8.12 15.83
CA LYS A 96 3.99 -8.76 16.02
C LYS A 96 4.13 -10.19 16.55
N ASN A 97 5.15 -10.92 16.10
CA ASN A 97 5.39 -12.30 16.48
C ASN A 97 6.23 -12.46 17.78
N MET A 98 6.73 -11.36 18.38
CA MET A 98 7.55 -11.42 19.60
C MET A 98 6.74 -11.62 20.88
N SER A 99 5.47 -11.25 20.90
CA SER A 99 4.64 -11.33 22.10
C SER A 99 3.16 -11.40 21.69
N ASP A 100 2.41 -12.26 22.37
CA ASP A 100 0.95 -12.34 22.24
C ASP A 100 0.20 -11.31 23.10
N ASP A 101 0.89 -10.68 24.07
CA ASP A 101 0.29 -9.76 25.04
C ASP A 101 0.20 -8.31 24.53
N LYS A 102 0.83 -8.03 23.39
CA LYS A 102 0.85 -6.70 22.79
C LYS A 102 0.84 -6.79 21.27
N ARG A 103 0.10 -5.90 20.63
CA ARG A 103 -0.05 -5.84 19.19
C ARG A 103 0.47 -4.51 18.66
N PRO A 104 1.49 -4.49 17.78
CA PRO A 104 1.83 -3.26 17.08
C PRO A 104 0.68 -2.89 16.15
N ILE A 105 0.28 -1.62 16.16
CA ILE A 105 -0.82 -1.08 15.34
C ILE A 105 -0.26 -0.20 14.24
N ALA A 106 0.58 0.77 14.59
CA ALA A 106 1.12 1.75 13.67
C ALA A 106 2.58 2.07 14.01
N GLY A 107 3.27 2.76 13.13
CA GLY A 107 4.62 3.23 13.39
C GLY A 107 5.21 4.03 12.24
N ALA A 108 6.39 4.60 12.48
CA ALA A 108 7.14 5.34 11.47
C ALA A 108 8.65 5.19 11.67
N ASN A 109 9.42 5.56 10.66
CA ASN A 109 10.89 5.58 10.74
C ASN A 109 11.39 6.63 11.73
N GLY A 110 12.62 6.45 12.20
CA GLY A 110 13.25 7.31 13.20
C GLY A 110 14.58 7.91 12.73
N ASN A 111 15.64 7.49 13.40
CA ASN A 111 16.99 8.04 13.26
C ASN A 111 17.56 8.02 11.86
N PHE A 112 18.43 9.00 11.60
CA PHE A 112 19.45 8.89 10.56
C PHE A 112 20.44 7.79 10.92
N TRP A 113 21.01 7.15 9.91
CA TRP A 113 22.07 6.15 10.08
C TRP A 113 23.19 6.33 9.06
N CYS A 114 24.34 5.73 9.32
CA CYS A 114 25.47 5.73 8.40
C CYS A 114 25.18 4.88 7.17
N VAL A 115 25.14 5.46 5.98
CA VAL A 115 24.71 4.78 4.73
C VAL A 115 25.86 4.38 3.81
N SER A 116 27.04 4.97 3.93
CA SER A 116 28.16 4.65 3.03
C SER A 116 29.51 4.95 3.65
N SER A 117 30.55 4.29 3.10
CA SER A 117 31.95 4.52 3.44
C SER A 117 32.49 5.87 2.98
N GLN A 118 31.75 6.61 2.14
CA GLN A 118 32.15 7.93 1.68
C GLN A 118 31.91 9.05 2.71
N GLN A 119 31.18 8.73 3.76
CA GLN A 119 30.97 9.68 4.85
C GLN A 119 32.15 9.63 5.81
N PRO A 120 32.61 10.76 6.36
CA PRO A 120 33.66 10.75 7.39
C PRO A 120 33.27 9.77 8.50
N HIS A 121 34.18 8.90 8.91
CA HIS A 121 34.03 7.92 10.00
C HIS A 121 33.26 6.63 9.69
N SER A 122 32.94 6.31 8.44
CA SER A 122 31.81 5.43 8.17
C SER A 122 32.10 3.96 7.94
N ASP A 123 33.30 3.56 7.53
CA ASP A 123 33.58 2.17 7.14
C ASP A 123 33.20 1.14 8.22
N LEU A 124 33.47 1.48 9.47
CA LEU A 124 33.17 0.64 10.63
C LEU A 124 31.76 0.87 11.22
N LEU A 125 31.06 1.90 10.76
CA LEU A 125 29.81 2.38 11.35
C LEU A 125 28.58 2.24 10.43
N ILE A 126 28.73 1.65 9.24
CA ILE A 126 27.61 1.49 8.30
C ILE A 126 26.42 0.79 8.97
N GLY A 127 25.24 1.40 8.88
CA GLY A 127 24.01 0.96 9.54
C GLY A 127 23.82 1.46 10.97
N ALA A 128 24.86 2.04 11.60
CA ALA A 128 24.73 2.61 12.94
C ALA A 128 23.90 3.90 12.90
N THR A 129 23.03 4.09 13.90
CA THR A 129 22.30 5.35 14.09
C THR A 129 23.23 6.46 14.55
N TYR A 130 22.99 7.68 14.05
CA TYR A 130 23.83 8.82 14.39
C TYR A 130 23.53 9.42 15.77
N ASN A 131 22.31 9.31 16.25
CA ASN A 131 21.86 9.94 17.50
C ASN A 131 21.30 8.90 18.46
N GLY A 132 20.94 9.31 19.68
CA GLY A 132 20.49 8.43 20.75
C GLY A 132 19.47 7.38 20.31
N ASN A 133 19.63 6.18 20.83
CA ASN A 133 18.72 5.08 20.57
C ASN A 133 18.66 4.18 21.82
N LEU A 134 17.46 3.98 22.34
CA LEU A 134 17.21 3.24 23.56
C LEU A 134 15.94 2.41 23.41
N ARG A 135 16.00 1.18 23.88
CA ARG A 135 14.84 0.29 23.93
C ARG A 135 14.72 -0.39 25.28
N ASN A 136 13.56 -0.24 25.93
CA ASN A 136 13.27 -0.82 27.25
C ASN A 136 14.40 -0.53 28.26
N GLY A 137 14.86 0.72 28.31
CA GLY A 137 15.96 1.13 29.18
C GLY A 137 17.36 0.72 28.72
N GLN A 138 17.51 -0.22 27.79
CA GLN A 138 18.79 -0.67 27.26
C GLN A 138 19.33 0.24 26.15
N ILE A 139 20.52 0.77 26.34
CA ILE A 139 21.16 1.67 25.39
C ILE A 139 21.61 0.92 24.12
N ILE A 140 21.25 1.47 22.95
CA ILE A 140 21.73 1.01 21.65
C ILE A 140 22.79 1.99 21.14
N THR A 141 22.53 3.29 21.23
CA THR A 141 23.45 4.34 20.81
C THR A 141 23.29 5.55 21.73
N GLU A 142 24.38 6.19 22.08
CA GLU A 142 24.40 7.47 22.78
C GLU A 142 24.07 8.63 21.85
N THR A 143 23.69 9.79 22.39
CA THR A 143 23.59 11.05 21.65
C THR A 143 24.95 11.70 21.62
N ASN A 144 25.78 11.42 20.64
CA ASN A 144 27.08 12.09 20.58
C ASN A 144 27.89 11.91 19.28
N ALA A 145 28.89 12.73 19.21
CA ALA A 145 30.24 12.71 18.62
C ALA A 145 30.40 12.49 17.12
N TYR A 146 29.61 11.63 16.48
CA TYR A 146 29.73 11.37 15.05
C TYR A 146 28.63 11.99 14.21
N SER A 147 27.60 12.49 14.84
CA SER A 147 26.39 13.05 14.19
C SER A 147 26.59 14.45 13.64
N ASP A 148 27.58 15.17 14.11
CA ASP A 148 27.80 16.58 13.79
C ASP A 148 28.74 16.83 12.59
N GLN A 149 29.26 15.79 11.98
CA GLN A 149 30.27 15.92 10.90
C GLN A 149 29.83 15.41 9.53
N TRP A 150 28.60 14.94 9.44
CA TRP A 150 28.12 14.35 8.19
C TRP A 150 27.93 15.40 7.07
N ASP A 151 27.45 16.57 7.41
CA ASP A 151 27.14 17.65 6.46
C ASP A 151 27.71 19.02 6.88
N GLY A 152 28.53 19.06 7.93
CA GLY A 152 29.07 20.29 8.50
C GLY A 152 28.04 21.13 9.25
N GLY A 153 26.85 20.56 9.51
CA GLY A 153 25.76 21.23 10.21
C GLY A 153 25.88 21.19 11.72
N PRO A 154 24.91 21.80 12.43
CA PRO A 154 24.86 21.79 13.91
C PRO A 154 24.62 20.36 14.42
N LYS A 155 25.05 20.12 15.68
CA LYS A 155 24.88 18.81 16.32
C LYS A 155 23.44 18.31 16.31
N ARG A 156 23.24 17.04 15.97
CA ARG A 156 21.96 16.35 16.07
C ARG A 156 21.70 15.97 17.53
N THR A 157 21.06 16.85 18.27
CA THR A 157 20.75 16.66 19.70
C THR A 157 19.26 16.50 19.97
N GLY A 158 18.42 16.56 18.95
CA GLY A 158 16.99 16.32 19.08
C GLY A 158 16.71 14.90 19.58
N VAL A 159 15.96 14.78 20.65
CA VAL A 159 15.59 13.53 21.29
C VAL A 159 14.07 13.42 21.33
N ILE A 160 13.59 12.24 21.06
CA ILE A 160 12.20 11.81 21.15
C ILE A 160 12.21 10.65 22.13
N ALA A 161 11.71 10.88 23.35
CA ALA A 161 11.77 9.90 24.42
C ALA A 161 10.45 9.80 25.19
N VAL A 162 10.25 8.66 25.83
CA VAL A 162 9.14 8.41 26.74
C VAL A 162 9.63 7.66 27.98
N ASP A 163 9.10 8.06 29.15
CA ASP A 163 9.36 7.39 30.42
C ASP A 163 8.27 6.34 30.76
N ALA A 164 8.48 5.61 31.84
CA ALA A 164 7.55 4.60 32.34
C ALA A 164 6.14 5.15 32.69
N SER A 165 6.06 6.45 32.97
CA SER A 165 4.80 7.15 33.25
C SER A 165 4.15 7.74 32.00
N LYS A 166 4.68 7.41 30.84
CA LYS A 166 4.26 7.93 29.54
C LYS A 166 4.41 9.45 29.38
N ASN A 167 5.33 10.07 30.11
CA ASN A 167 5.69 11.45 29.81
C ASN A 167 6.56 11.49 28.56
N LEU A 168 6.20 12.38 27.63
CA LEU A 168 6.94 12.61 26.39
C LEU A 168 7.99 13.70 26.57
N TYR A 169 9.16 13.47 26.02
CA TYR A 169 10.27 14.40 25.96
C TYR A 169 10.64 14.62 24.49
N ILE A 170 10.28 15.77 23.95
CA ILE A 170 10.61 16.19 22.58
C ILE A 170 11.49 17.43 22.70
N GLU A 171 12.75 17.23 22.98
CA GLU A 171 13.69 18.32 23.27
C GLU A 171 15.14 17.95 22.98
N SER A 172 16.06 18.91 23.05
CA SER A 172 17.50 18.61 23.02
C SER A 172 17.95 18.05 24.33
N MET A 173 18.60 16.88 24.31
CA MET A 173 19.11 16.22 25.51
C MET A 173 20.59 15.84 25.34
N ASN A 174 21.32 15.84 26.44
CA ASN A 174 22.72 15.47 26.48
C ASN A 174 22.89 14.13 27.16
N TYR A 175 23.58 13.22 26.49
CA TYR A 175 23.96 11.93 27.04
C TYR A 175 25.08 12.07 28.05
N LYS A 176 25.03 11.29 29.15
CA LYS A 176 26.12 11.05 30.07
C LYS A 176 26.08 9.59 30.54
N GLY A 177 27.25 8.97 30.60
CA GLY A 177 27.43 7.62 31.12
C GLY A 177 28.63 7.56 32.06
N TYR A 178 28.56 6.74 33.09
CA TYR A 178 29.62 6.55 34.10
C TYR A 178 29.71 5.11 34.52
N ALA A 179 30.96 4.64 34.74
CA ALA A 179 31.27 3.41 35.46
C ALA A 179 31.84 3.76 36.84
N ILE A 180 31.17 3.38 37.90
CA ILE A 180 31.48 3.86 39.26
C ILE A 180 31.91 2.70 40.16
N ASN A 181 33.13 2.80 40.71
CA ASN A 181 33.67 1.86 41.69
C ASN A 181 34.83 2.53 42.45
N ASP A 182 35.04 2.20 43.70
CA ASP A 182 36.08 2.82 44.56
C ASP A 182 37.50 2.73 43.99
N LYS A 183 37.82 1.68 43.22
CA LYS A 183 39.15 1.48 42.61
C LYS A 183 39.40 2.37 41.38
N ILE A 184 38.34 2.75 40.69
CA ILE A 184 38.43 3.48 39.44
C ILE A 184 37.80 4.89 39.48
N GLY A 185 37.15 5.22 40.62
CA GLY A 185 36.36 6.45 40.70
C GLY A 185 35.09 6.39 39.83
N SER A 186 34.86 7.43 39.02
CA SER A 186 33.68 7.56 38.18
C SER A 186 34.05 7.97 36.74
N PRO A 187 34.81 7.17 35.99
CA PRO A 187 35.16 7.48 34.61
C PRO A 187 33.90 7.50 33.72
N GLU A 188 33.91 8.40 32.73
CA GLU A 188 32.83 8.53 31.77
C GLU A 188 32.83 7.37 30.77
N ILE A 189 31.60 6.88 30.43
CA ILE A 189 31.32 6.00 29.30
C ILE A 189 30.88 6.92 28.15
N ILE A 190 31.75 7.05 27.15
CA ILE A 190 31.56 8.01 26.08
C ILE A 190 30.77 7.41 24.92
N GLN A 191 30.96 6.13 24.63
CA GLN A 191 30.41 5.43 23.50
C GLN A 191 29.51 4.26 23.93
N ALA A 192 28.52 3.93 23.11
CA ALA A 192 27.72 2.71 23.25
C ALA A 192 27.63 1.98 21.91
N ASN A 193 28.08 0.72 21.92
CA ASN A 193 28.02 -0.19 20.74
C ASN A 193 28.68 0.38 19.47
N LYS A 194 29.67 1.24 19.63
CA LYS A 194 30.45 1.87 18.54
C LYS A 194 31.96 1.68 18.74
N ILE A 195 32.72 2.45 18.01
CA ILE A 195 34.18 2.51 18.11
C ILE A 195 34.58 3.06 19.48
N VAL A 196 35.67 2.49 20.09
CA VAL A 196 36.33 3.09 21.23
C VAL A 196 37.66 3.70 20.80
N ARG A 197 37.83 5.01 20.99
CA ARG A 197 39.03 5.76 20.66
C ARG A 197 39.98 5.82 21.84
N ASP A 198 41.17 6.37 21.59
CA ASP A 198 42.15 6.57 22.66
C ASP A 198 41.56 7.44 23.79
N ASN A 199 41.87 7.06 25.06
CA ASN A 199 41.40 7.69 26.29
C ASN A 199 39.88 7.67 26.51
N GLU A 200 39.14 6.78 25.82
CA GLU A 200 37.70 6.59 25.99
C GLU A 200 37.36 5.24 26.62
N ILE A 201 36.13 5.16 27.18
CA ILE A 201 35.45 3.92 27.51
C ILE A 201 34.20 3.80 26.63
N ALA A 202 34.06 2.63 25.99
CA ALA A 202 32.86 2.24 25.32
C ALA A 202 32.13 1.12 26.05
N LEU A 203 30.81 1.17 26.07
CA LEU A 203 29.94 0.11 26.56
C LEU A 203 29.42 -0.71 25.36
N TYR A 204 29.57 -2.03 25.47
CA TYR A 204 29.01 -2.96 24.51
C TYR A 204 27.97 -3.85 25.16
N ASN A 205 26.87 -4.14 24.47
CA ASN A 205 25.81 -5.03 24.93
C ASN A 205 25.26 -5.88 23.77
N SER A 206 24.17 -6.61 24.00
CA SER A 206 23.59 -7.55 23.03
C SER A 206 23.23 -6.92 21.67
N PHE A 207 22.89 -5.64 21.63
CA PHE A 207 22.60 -4.94 20.34
C PHE A 207 23.83 -4.76 19.46
N TYR A 208 25.03 -4.77 20.02
CA TYR A 208 26.26 -4.81 19.24
C TYR A 208 26.44 -6.15 18.53
N GLY A 209 25.99 -7.22 19.13
CA GLY A 209 26.15 -8.61 18.68
C GLY A 209 27.07 -9.39 19.58
N ARG A 210 26.59 -10.51 20.14
CA ARG A 210 27.31 -11.32 21.13
C ARG A 210 28.62 -11.93 20.63
N THR A 211 28.71 -12.17 19.31
CA THR A 211 29.88 -12.81 18.67
C THR A 211 30.75 -11.83 17.86
N LYS A 212 30.36 -10.56 17.77
CA LYS A 212 31.08 -9.54 17.02
C LYS A 212 32.23 -9.00 17.88
N ALA A 213 33.45 -8.95 17.32
CA ALA A 213 34.62 -8.39 17.99
C ALA A 213 34.43 -6.89 18.27
N PHE A 214 34.86 -6.43 19.43
CA PHE A 214 34.86 -5.02 19.81
C PHE A 214 35.71 -4.19 18.85
N MET A 215 35.53 -2.87 18.82
CA MET A 215 36.12 -1.99 17.84
C MET A 215 37.01 -0.90 18.46
N PRO A 216 38.15 -1.24 19.08
CA PRO A 216 39.14 -0.23 19.37
C PRO A 216 39.76 0.28 18.06
N ALA A 217 39.75 1.60 17.85
CA ALA A 217 40.23 2.17 16.60
C ALA A 217 40.96 3.50 16.77
N ASP A 218 42.00 3.71 15.94
CA ASP A 218 42.65 4.98 15.78
C ASP A 218 41.96 5.80 14.71
N GLN A 219 41.79 7.09 14.96
CA GLN A 219 41.35 8.04 13.96
C GLN A 219 42.54 8.57 13.16
N TYR A 220 42.45 8.56 11.86
CA TYR A 220 43.46 9.18 10.99
C TYR A 220 42.80 9.99 9.89
N LYS A 221 43.54 10.89 9.25
CA LYS A 221 43.09 11.62 8.07
C LYS A 221 43.79 11.06 6.85
N ASP A 222 43.03 10.92 5.77
CA ASP A 222 43.60 10.63 4.46
C ASP A 222 44.27 11.88 3.81
N ASP A 223 44.85 11.69 2.62
CA ASP A 223 45.47 12.77 1.87
C ASP A 223 44.52 13.90 1.46
N SER A 224 43.21 13.63 1.48
CA SER A 224 42.14 14.62 1.22
C SER A 224 41.70 15.35 2.47
N GLY A 225 42.25 14.98 3.66
CA GLY A 225 41.85 15.52 4.95
C GLY A 225 40.59 14.89 5.54
N VAL A 226 40.06 13.85 4.91
CA VAL A 226 38.87 13.10 5.41
C VAL A 226 39.31 12.19 6.57
N SER A 227 38.54 12.18 7.63
CA SER A 227 38.80 11.35 8.80
C SER A 227 38.26 9.93 8.61
N HIS A 228 39.12 8.97 8.92
CA HIS A 228 38.81 7.54 8.88
C HIS A 228 39.17 6.87 10.20
N PHE A 229 38.76 5.62 10.37
CA PHE A 229 39.12 4.79 11.52
C PHE A 229 39.84 3.53 11.06
N ARG A 230 40.87 3.15 11.81
CA ARG A 230 41.61 1.91 11.64
C ARG A 230 41.54 1.11 12.94
N LEU A 231 41.04 -0.12 12.87
CA LEU A 231 41.02 -1.04 14.02
C LEU A 231 42.48 -1.31 14.49
N VAL A 232 42.61 -1.41 15.81
CA VAL A 232 43.87 -1.70 16.48
C VAL A 232 43.66 -2.82 17.52
N GLU A 233 44.69 -3.63 17.72
CA GLU A 233 44.66 -4.79 18.63
C GLU A 233 45.61 -4.60 19.80
N GLY A 234 45.33 -5.29 20.90
CA GLY A 234 46.24 -5.33 22.06
C GLY A 234 46.32 -4.02 22.85
N VAL A 235 45.43 -3.06 22.58
CA VAL A 235 45.52 -1.68 23.11
C VAL A 235 44.36 -1.32 24.06
N ALA A 236 43.62 -2.29 24.55
CA ALA A 236 42.46 -2.05 25.41
C ALA A 236 42.41 -2.98 26.62
N THR A 237 41.69 -2.56 27.64
CA THR A 237 41.21 -3.42 28.71
C THR A 237 39.73 -3.64 28.56
N GLU A 238 39.31 -4.91 28.61
CA GLU A 238 37.92 -5.35 28.52
C GLU A 238 37.47 -5.80 29.92
N VAL A 239 36.32 -5.26 30.37
CA VAL A 239 35.71 -5.62 31.67
C VAL A 239 34.34 -6.18 31.39
N TYR A 240 34.15 -7.45 31.56
CA TYR A 240 32.90 -8.17 31.30
C TYR A 240 32.04 -8.17 32.56
N LEU A 241 30.78 -7.87 32.41
CA LEU A 241 29.86 -7.57 33.49
C LEU A 241 28.53 -8.34 33.32
N THR A 242 28.03 -8.82 34.47
CA THR A 242 26.67 -9.37 34.58
C THR A 242 25.85 -8.46 35.47
N ILE A 243 24.65 -8.13 35.03
CA ILE A 243 23.70 -7.32 35.79
C ILE A 243 23.25 -8.12 37.03
N ASN A 244 23.26 -7.51 38.19
CA ASN A 244 22.94 -8.20 39.45
C ASN A 244 21.44 -8.56 39.51
N GLU A 245 21.12 -9.63 40.23
CA GLU A 245 19.73 -10.06 40.41
C GLU A 245 18.86 -8.93 40.94
N GLY A 246 17.67 -8.79 40.41
CA GLY A 246 16.71 -7.70 40.72
C GLY A 246 17.05 -6.35 40.11
N GLN A 247 18.15 -6.24 39.36
CA GLN A 247 18.47 -5.07 38.55
C GLN A 247 18.05 -5.31 37.09
N CYS A 248 17.81 -4.23 36.35
CA CYS A 248 17.48 -4.29 34.91
C CYS A 248 18.13 -3.12 34.18
N TRP A 249 18.14 -3.20 32.87
CA TRP A 249 18.54 -2.08 32.03
C TRP A 249 17.67 -0.87 32.33
N MET A 250 18.29 0.29 32.66
CA MET A 250 17.55 1.50 33.01
C MET A 250 18.38 2.75 32.73
N ALA A 251 17.89 3.58 31.82
CA ALA A 251 18.49 4.87 31.56
C ALA A 251 17.98 5.92 32.57
N GLY A 252 18.89 6.68 33.17
CA GLY A 252 18.58 7.70 34.18
C GLY A 252 18.62 7.20 35.62
N GLN A 253 18.95 5.90 35.82
CA GLN A 253 19.18 5.32 37.13
C GLN A 253 20.45 4.45 37.20
N PRO A 254 21.15 4.36 38.33
CA PRO A 254 22.29 3.50 38.51
C PRO A 254 21.88 2.02 38.50
N MET A 255 22.68 1.20 37.80
CA MET A 255 22.53 -0.24 37.66
C MET A 255 23.78 -0.92 38.23
N THR A 256 23.64 -1.82 39.21
CA THR A 256 24.76 -2.54 39.79
C THR A 256 25.05 -3.83 39.02
N CYS A 257 26.31 -4.03 38.71
CA CYS A 257 26.80 -5.18 37.96
C CYS A 257 27.97 -5.84 38.69
N THR A 258 28.12 -7.13 38.51
CA THR A 258 29.29 -7.90 39.00
C THR A 258 30.32 -8.09 37.90
N VAL A 259 31.57 -7.79 38.16
CA VAL A 259 32.69 -8.06 37.25
C VAL A 259 32.90 -9.58 37.17
N GLY A 260 32.72 -10.14 35.97
CA GLY A 260 32.97 -11.56 35.71
C GLY A 260 34.42 -11.83 35.28
N GLU A 261 34.92 -11.03 34.35
CA GLU A 261 36.26 -11.17 33.77
C GLU A 261 36.89 -9.82 33.44
N VAL A 262 38.21 -9.71 33.55
CA VAL A 262 38.98 -8.55 33.07
C VAL A 262 40.12 -9.03 32.18
N LYS A 263 40.17 -8.54 30.95
CA LYS A 263 41.21 -8.84 29.97
C LYS A 263 42.04 -7.57 29.68
N THR A 264 43.33 -7.62 29.95
CA THR A 264 44.27 -6.53 29.63
C THR A 264 45.02 -6.82 28.31
N ASN A 265 45.49 -5.76 27.64
CA ASN A 265 46.15 -5.86 26.32
C ASN A 265 45.27 -6.61 25.30
N ALA A 266 43.97 -6.33 25.34
CA ALA A 266 42.88 -6.92 24.57
C ALA A 266 42.27 -5.90 23.59
N GLY A 267 41.00 -6.01 23.30
CA GLY A 267 40.23 -5.08 22.48
C GLY A 267 39.54 -5.73 21.26
N THR A 268 39.82 -7.01 21.05
CA THR A 268 39.16 -7.81 19.98
C THR A 268 38.32 -8.94 20.53
N GLY A 269 38.00 -8.87 21.84
CA GLY A 269 37.05 -9.78 22.46
C GLY A 269 35.63 -9.63 21.95
N THR A 270 34.75 -10.53 22.34
CA THR A 270 33.33 -10.52 22.05
C THR A 270 32.54 -10.55 23.33
N LEU A 271 31.29 -10.10 23.31
CA LEU A 271 30.45 -10.05 24.50
C LEU A 271 30.19 -11.44 25.11
N GLY A 272 30.08 -12.49 24.34
CA GLY A 272 29.75 -13.84 24.79
C GLY A 272 28.44 -13.90 25.55
N ASP A 273 28.46 -14.53 26.74
CA ASP A 273 27.26 -14.69 27.60
C ASP A 273 27.05 -13.55 28.62
N TYR A 274 27.94 -12.58 28.68
CA TYR A 274 27.82 -11.43 29.55
C TYR A 274 26.73 -10.46 29.09
N ASP A 275 26.19 -9.67 30.03
CA ASP A 275 25.16 -8.67 29.72
C ASP A 275 25.76 -7.43 29.05
N LEU A 276 26.93 -7.01 29.49
CA LEU A 276 27.67 -5.89 28.93
C LEU A 276 29.19 -6.05 29.12
N CYS A 277 29.94 -5.32 28.28
CA CYS A 277 31.37 -5.20 28.42
C CYS A 277 31.77 -3.72 28.33
N LEU A 278 32.64 -3.26 29.24
CA LEU A 278 33.30 -1.97 29.13
C LEU A 278 34.69 -2.17 28.49
N VAL A 279 34.98 -1.44 27.42
CA VAL A 279 36.24 -1.47 26.73
C VAL A 279 36.88 -0.10 26.87
N GLY A 280 38.05 -0.04 27.54
CA GLY A 280 38.81 1.19 27.78
C GLY A 280 40.15 1.21 27.06
N ARG A 281 40.50 2.37 26.48
CA ARG A 281 41.78 2.59 25.80
C ARG A 281 42.59 3.70 26.45
N GLY A 282 43.87 3.77 26.13
CA GLY A 282 44.81 4.77 26.65
C GLY A 282 44.84 4.78 28.16
N ASP A 283 44.70 5.93 28.81
CA ASP A 283 44.61 6.08 30.25
C ASP A 283 43.51 5.23 30.90
N LYS A 284 42.42 4.97 30.14
CA LYS A 284 41.29 4.16 30.60
C LYS A 284 41.63 2.67 30.65
N GLN A 285 42.61 2.22 29.82
CA GLN A 285 43.10 0.85 29.88
C GLN A 285 43.72 0.53 31.29
N ALA A 286 44.64 1.37 31.76
CA ALA A 286 45.27 1.19 33.05
C ALA A 286 44.26 1.38 34.21
N LEU A 287 43.27 2.24 34.00
CA LEU A 287 42.22 2.48 35.02
C LEU A 287 41.32 1.26 35.17
N LEU A 288 40.80 0.71 34.11
CA LEU A 288 39.91 -0.47 34.13
C LEU A 288 40.63 -1.74 34.55
N ALA A 289 41.95 -1.85 34.32
CA ALA A 289 42.79 -2.97 34.76
C ALA A 289 42.90 -3.10 36.29
N LYS A 290 42.46 -2.11 37.06
CA LYS A 290 42.41 -2.20 38.56
C LYS A 290 41.26 -3.06 39.06
N LEU A 291 40.24 -3.32 38.21
CA LEU A 291 39.11 -4.16 38.53
C LEU A 291 39.49 -5.63 38.48
N VAL A 292 38.82 -6.45 39.27
CA VAL A 292 39.00 -7.90 39.27
C VAL A 292 37.66 -8.61 39.33
N ALA A 293 37.63 -9.88 38.96
CA ALA A 293 36.41 -10.69 39.02
C ALA A 293 35.83 -10.67 40.47
N GLY A 294 34.52 -10.50 40.56
CA GLY A 294 33.77 -10.34 41.82
C GLY A 294 33.60 -8.90 42.29
N ASP A 295 34.31 -7.93 41.75
CA ASP A 295 34.06 -6.51 42.07
C ASP A 295 32.64 -6.09 41.70
N GLN A 296 32.07 -5.21 42.52
CA GLN A 296 30.81 -4.57 42.22
C GLN A 296 31.03 -3.26 41.50
N LEU A 297 30.42 -3.09 40.34
CA LEU A 297 30.49 -1.89 39.50
C LEU A 297 29.11 -1.31 39.28
N THR A 298 28.95 -0.02 39.52
CA THR A 298 27.72 0.68 39.17
C THR A 298 27.87 1.29 37.78
N VAL A 299 27.00 0.90 36.86
CA VAL A 299 26.86 1.54 35.54
C VAL A 299 25.66 2.47 35.59
N ASN A 300 25.87 3.73 35.25
CA ASN A 300 24.83 4.73 35.22
C ASN A 300 24.93 5.51 33.89
N TYR A 301 23.89 5.54 33.13
CA TYR A 301 23.80 6.32 31.91
C TYR A 301 22.41 6.92 31.76
N GLY A 302 22.31 8.01 31.01
CA GLY A 302 21.03 8.67 30.79
C GLY A 302 21.17 9.91 29.92
N TRP A 303 20.04 10.55 29.70
CA TRP A 303 19.93 11.80 28.94
C TRP A 303 19.40 12.89 29.84
N SER A 304 20.12 14.00 29.91
CA SER A 304 19.71 15.18 30.68
C SER A 304 19.05 16.20 29.75
N THR A 305 17.91 16.71 30.17
CA THR A 305 17.22 17.81 29.54
C THR A 305 18.05 19.11 29.60
N THR A 306 17.71 20.10 28.80
CA THR A 306 18.32 21.44 28.87
C THR A 306 18.08 22.11 30.23
N GLY A 307 17.03 21.72 30.97
CA GLY A 307 16.74 22.15 32.35
C GLY A 307 17.50 21.37 33.41
N GLY A 308 18.42 20.47 33.03
CA GLY A 308 19.27 19.70 33.97
C GLY A 308 18.59 18.50 34.64
N LYS A 309 17.37 18.14 34.26
CA LYS A 309 16.71 16.91 34.76
C LYS A 309 17.20 15.70 33.96
N THR A 310 17.42 14.58 34.64
CA THR A 310 17.71 13.29 34.00
C THR A 310 16.53 12.35 34.26
N PRO A 311 15.54 12.27 33.35
CA PRO A 311 14.39 11.37 33.51
C PRO A 311 14.81 9.90 33.39
N ILE A 312 14.00 9.01 33.95
CA ILE A 312 14.12 7.58 33.70
C ILE A 312 13.42 7.26 32.40
N ILE A 313 14.19 6.99 31.36
CA ILE A 313 13.69 6.80 30.01
C ILE A 313 13.57 5.31 29.67
N GLU A 314 12.43 4.90 29.14
CA GLU A 314 12.22 3.53 28.64
C GLU A 314 12.51 3.40 27.14
N GLN A 315 12.03 4.35 26.34
CA GLN A 315 12.18 4.33 24.90
C GLN A 315 12.74 5.67 24.41
N LEU A 316 13.67 5.62 23.48
CA LEU A 316 14.24 6.82 22.88
C LEU A 316 14.70 6.56 21.46
N ILE A 317 14.36 7.47 20.55
CA ILE A 317 14.99 7.63 19.27
C ILE A 317 15.53 9.05 19.13
N GLY A 318 16.65 9.20 18.47
CA GLY A 318 17.18 10.51 18.15
C GLY A 318 16.60 11.08 16.84
N GLY A 319 16.51 12.39 16.78
CA GLY A 319 16.16 13.10 15.57
C GLY A 319 17.31 13.97 15.06
N ASN A 320 17.00 14.81 14.07
CA ASN A 320 17.93 15.84 13.62
C ASN A 320 17.89 17.03 14.57
N ALA A 321 16.76 17.72 14.62
CA ALA A 321 16.63 18.98 15.33
C ALA A 321 15.23 19.15 15.96
N ILE A 322 15.19 19.89 17.04
CA ILE A 322 13.94 20.46 17.55
C ILE A 322 13.60 21.65 16.67
N VAL A 323 12.61 21.46 15.80
CA VAL A 323 12.17 22.49 14.83
C VAL A 323 11.03 23.33 15.35
N MET A 324 10.31 22.87 16.38
CA MET A 324 9.30 23.63 17.12
C MET A 324 9.40 23.30 18.62
N ALA A 325 9.32 24.32 19.45
CA ALA A 325 9.33 24.21 20.92
C ALA A 325 8.28 25.16 21.51
N ASN A 326 7.43 24.65 22.41
CA ASN A 326 6.34 25.40 23.06
C ASN A 326 5.43 26.17 22.07
N GLY A 327 5.17 25.57 20.91
CA GLY A 327 4.33 26.17 19.86
C GLY A 327 5.04 27.19 18.96
N GLU A 328 6.33 27.46 19.21
CA GLU A 328 7.12 28.41 18.44
C GLU A 328 8.22 27.71 17.61
N MET A 329 8.41 28.17 16.38
CA MET A 329 9.44 27.64 15.49
C MET A 329 10.83 28.03 15.98
N THR A 330 11.78 27.11 15.94
CA THR A 330 13.17 27.37 16.29
C THR A 330 13.97 27.87 15.09
N GLY A 331 15.11 28.51 15.31
CA GLY A 331 16.05 28.94 14.26
C GLY A 331 16.58 27.78 13.41
N ARG A 332 16.53 26.52 13.93
CA ARG A 332 16.95 25.32 13.22
C ARG A 332 16.20 25.08 11.89
N ASN A 333 15.01 25.67 11.72
CA ASN A 333 14.26 25.60 10.46
C ASN A 333 14.97 26.27 9.30
N ASP A 334 15.65 27.38 9.56
CA ASP A 334 16.25 28.24 8.53
C ASP A 334 17.78 28.09 8.47
N ASP A 335 18.43 27.83 9.60
CA ASP A 335 19.89 27.78 9.73
C ASP A 335 20.49 26.48 9.15
N GLU A 336 19.68 25.47 8.90
CA GLU A 336 20.14 24.19 8.37
C GLU A 336 19.61 23.94 6.96
N THR A 337 20.54 23.67 6.04
CA THR A 337 20.21 23.33 4.64
C THR A 337 19.24 22.16 4.55
N TYR A 338 19.43 21.13 5.38
CA TYR A 338 18.52 19.99 5.42
C TYR A 338 17.08 20.37 5.79
N ASN A 339 16.91 21.29 6.73
CA ASN A 339 15.59 21.71 7.22
C ASN A 339 14.92 22.71 6.27
N SER A 340 15.69 23.62 5.65
CA SER A 340 15.17 24.65 4.74
C SER A 340 14.81 24.11 3.34
N GLN A 341 15.39 22.99 2.92
CA GLN A 341 15.08 22.37 1.62
C GLN A 341 13.76 21.60 1.64
N VAL A 342 13.21 21.37 0.45
CA VAL A 342 11.94 20.65 0.24
C VAL A 342 12.21 19.16 0.06
N TYR A 343 11.74 18.35 1.03
CA TYR A 343 11.78 16.89 1.02
C TYR A 343 10.42 16.31 1.39
N SER A 344 10.22 15.00 1.23
CA SER A 344 9.28 14.27 2.07
C SER A 344 9.77 14.36 3.51
N ARG A 345 8.85 14.40 4.48
CA ARG A 345 9.21 14.66 5.88
C ARG A 345 8.65 13.59 6.80
N CYS A 346 9.40 13.32 7.86
CA CYS A 346 8.93 12.57 9.01
C CYS A 346 9.31 13.33 10.28
N ALA A 347 8.40 13.40 11.24
CA ALA A 347 8.64 14.08 12.52
C ALA A 347 7.79 13.47 13.62
N TYR A 348 8.29 13.61 14.84
CA TYR A 348 7.61 13.26 16.07
C TYR A 348 7.42 14.50 16.93
N GLY A 349 6.25 14.63 17.54
CA GLY A 349 5.93 15.79 18.33
C GLY A 349 5.05 15.47 19.53
N SER A 350 4.83 16.49 20.36
CA SER A 350 3.92 16.41 21.50
C SER A 350 3.01 17.62 21.59
N SER A 351 1.83 17.46 22.21
CA SER A 351 1.03 18.56 22.71
C SER A 351 1.78 19.37 23.76
N ALA A 352 1.30 20.56 24.11
CA ALA A 352 1.92 21.43 25.10
C ALA A 352 1.98 20.79 26.52
N ASP A 353 1.01 19.97 26.85
CA ASP A 353 0.96 19.23 28.12
C ASP A 353 1.72 17.90 28.08
N GLY A 354 2.29 17.52 26.92
CA GLY A 354 3.00 16.25 26.73
C GLY A 354 2.11 15.01 26.76
N ARG A 355 0.79 15.16 26.60
CA ARG A 355 -0.15 14.04 26.73
C ARG A 355 -0.70 13.52 25.40
N THR A 356 -0.33 14.14 24.30
CA THR A 356 -0.59 13.63 22.96
C THR A 356 0.71 13.52 22.20
N LEU A 357 1.01 12.32 21.71
CA LEU A 357 2.07 12.09 20.72
C LEU A 357 1.53 12.38 19.32
N TYR A 358 2.34 13.03 18.51
CA TYR A 358 2.12 13.21 17.07
C TYR A 358 3.24 12.52 16.29
N ILE A 359 2.87 11.76 15.26
CA ILE A 359 3.81 11.31 14.23
C ILE A 359 3.29 11.82 12.91
N ILE A 360 4.10 12.58 12.19
CA ILE A 360 3.69 13.28 10.97
C ILE A 360 4.58 12.84 9.83
N VAL A 361 3.97 12.36 8.74
CA VAL A 361 4.67 12.04 7.50
C VAL A 361 4.04 12.82 6.36
N ILE A 362 4.88 13.55 5.61
CA ILE A 362 4.49 14.36 4.45
C ILE A 362 5.21 13.81 3.23
N ASP A 363 4.47 13.49 2.19
CA ASP A 363 5.01 12.88 0.98
C ASP A 363 5.72 13.88 0.07
N LYS A 364 6.66 13.35 -0.74
CA LYS A 364 7.20 14.01 -1.94
C LYS A 364 7.22 13.00 -3.07
N SER A 365 6.08 12.82 -3.72
CA SER A 365 5.87 11.77 -4.73
C SER A 365 4.56 12.02 -5.45
N THR A 366 4.30 11.27 -6.51
CA THR A 366 2.99 11.22 -7.17
C THR A 366 2.29 9.92 -6.78
N ASP A 367 1.15 10.05 -6.11
CA ASP A 367 0.26 8.96 -5.79
C ASP A 367 -0.82 8.85 -6.87
N PRO A 368 -1.13 7.65 -7.38
CA PRO A 368 -2.15 7.48 -8.43
C PRO A 368 -3.57 7.81 -7.96
N VAL A 369 -3.83 7.75 -6.64
CA VAL A 369 -5.15 8.02 -6.05
C VAL A 369 -5.23 9.46 -5.53
N TYR A 370 -4.22 9.89 -4.77
CA TYR A 370 -4.23 11.18 -4.06
C TYR A 370 -3.46 12.29 -4.79
N GLY A 371 -2.94 12.01 -5.99
CA GLY A 371 -2.23 12.98 -6.80
C GLY A 371 -0.81 13.32 -6.31
N THR A 372 -0.24 14.37 -6.87
CA THR A 372 1.15 14.77 -6.58
C THR A 372 1.25 15.52 -5.25
N SER A 373 2.21 15.12 -4.42
CA SER A 373 2.68 15.83 -3.23
C SER A 373 4.07 16.40 -3.51
N ALA A 374 4.23 17.71 -3.35
CA ALA A 374 5.47 18.43 -3.65
C ALA A 374 6.55 18.25 -2.57
N GLY A 375 6.17 17.77 -1.39
CA GLY A 375 7.02 17.82 -0.20
C GLY A 375 7.10 19.21 0.41
N CYS A 376 7.79 19.35 1.53
CA CYS A 376 7.92 20.63 2.20
C CYS A 376 9.26 20.78 2.94
N ASN A 377 9.57 22.01 3.38
CA ASN A 377 10.59 22.28 4.38
C ASN A 377 10.01 22.08 5.80
N THR A 378 10.86 22.11 6.82
CA THR A 378 10.41 21.90 8.20
C THR A 378 9.53 23.01 8.73
N ARG A 379 9.64 24.25 8.22
CA ARG A 379 8.77 25.37 8.60
C ARG A 379 7.31 25.07 8.25
N VAL A 380 7.04 24.62 7.04
CA VAL A 380 5.68 24.21 6.61
C VAL A 380 5.19 23.02 7.42
N MET A 381 6.05 22.04 7.68
CA MET A 381 5.71 20.91 8.54
C MET A 381 5.31 21.37 9.96
N CYS A 382 6.03 22.33 10.54
CA CYS A 382 5.67 22.92 11.83
C CYS A 382 4.29 23.62 11.80
N GLN A 383 3.96 24.32 10.72
CA GLN A 383 2.65 24.98 10.57
C GLN A 383 1.52 23.95 10.55
N ILE A 384 1.70 22.86 9.81
CA ILE A 384 0.76 21.75 9.78
C ILE A 384 0.64 21.09 11.16
N ALA A 385 1.77 20.76 11.80
CA ALA A 385 1.79 20.18 13.13
C ALA A 385 1.06 21.04 14.18
N LYS A 386 1.36 22.36 14.18
CA LYS A 386 0.75 23.32 15.11
C LYS A 386 -0.76 23.42 14.91
N HIS A 387 -1.23 23.36 13.68
CA HIS A 387 -2.66 23.36 13.35
C HIS A 387 -3.42 22.21 14.00
N TYR A 388 -2.79 21.04 14.07
CA TYR A 388 -3.34 19.85 14.72
C TYR A 388 -3.04 19.74 16.23
N GLY A 389 -2.51 20.80 16.85
CA GLY A 389 -2.32 20.89 18.30
C GLY A 389 -0.94 20.47 18.80
N CYS A 390 0.01 20.18 17.90
CA CYS A 390 1.38 19.88 18.28
C CYS A 390 2.09 21.18 18.75
N ALA A 391 2.82 21.09 19.87
CA ALA A 391 3.57 22.20 20.44
C ALA A 391 5.08 21.99 20.40
N ASN A 392 5.56 20.76 20.43
CA ASN A 392 6.97 20.45 20.34
C ASN A 392 7.18 19.46 19.21
N LEU A 393 8.17 19.70 18.31
CA LEU A 393 8.39 18.88 17.14
C LEU A 393 9.87 18.66 16.89
N CYS A 394 10.24 17.40 16.72
CA CYS A 394 11.57 16.95 16.30
C CYS A 394 11.48 16.28 14.95
N ASN A 395 12.21 16.78 13.94
CA ASN A 395 12.30 16.11 12.67
C ASN A 395 13.33 14.97 12.70
N VAL A 396 13.02 13.90 11.98
CA VAL A 396 13.84 12.70 11.89
C VAL A 396 14.30 12.46 10.44
N ASP A 397 14.82 11.29 10.12
CA ASP A 397 15.23 10.96 8.78
C ASP A 397 14.06 11.03 7.78
N ALA A 398 14.31 11.64 6.64
CA ALA A 398 13.34 12.06 5.65
C ALA A 398 13.73 11.58 4.23
N GLY A 399 13.16 12.18 3.20
CA GLY A 399 13.43 11.74 1.83
C GLY A 399 12.93 10.30 1.60
N GLY A 400 13.75 9.43 1.03
CA GLY A 400 13.39 8.04 0.77
C GLY A 400 13.07 7.22 2.03
N SER A 401 13.46 7.71 3.22
CA SER A 401 13.21 7.05 4.50
C SER A 401 11.85 7.39 5.13
N ALA A 402 11.20 8.47 4.72
CA ALA A 402 9.92 8.91 5.30
C ALA A 402 8.82 7.88 5.03
N GLN A 403 8.40 7.17 6.07
CA GLN A 403 7.43 6.09 6.02
C GLN A 403 6.54 6.10 7.25
N MET A 404 5.24 5.93 7.04
CA MET A 404 4.26 5.62 8.08
C MET A 404 3.58 4.30 7.76
N MET A 405 3.34 3.50 8.76
CA MET A 405 2.73 2.18 8.62
C MET A 405 1.56 2.02 9.58
N ILE A 406 0.50 1.39 9.10
CA ILE A 406 -0.65 0.93 9.89
C ILE A 406 -0.90 -0.53 9.55
N GLU A 407 -1.05 -1.39 10.55
CA GLU A 407 -1.34 -2.83 10.42
C GLU A 407 -0.44 -3.56 9.41
N GLY A 408 0.87 -3.20 9.39
CA GLY A 408 1.87 -3.82 8.51
C GLY A 408 1.96 -3.23 7.11
N ASN A 409 1.08 -2.32 6.73
CA ASN A 409 1.06 -1.66 5.44
C ASN A 409 1.67 -0.26 5.53
N VAL A 410 2.61 0.06 4.65
CA VAL A 410 3.10 1.43 4.49
C VAL A 410 2.03 2.23 3.77
N ILE A 411 1.43 3.20 4.47
CA ILE A 411 0.23 3.91 4.03
C ILE A 411 0.53 5.18 3.22
N ASN A 412 1.74 5.69 3.26
CA ASN A 412 2.16 6.85 2.50
C ASN A 412 2.91 6.45 1.22
N LYS A 413 3.00 7.34 0.25
CA LYS A 413 3.75 7.12 -0.98
C LYS A 413 5.19 7.57 -0.82
N THR A 414 6.11 6.61 -0.72
CA THR A 414 7.54 6.91 -0.53
C THR A 414 8.15 7.55 -1.78
N THR A 415 9.09 8.47 -1.59
CA THR A 415 9.75 9.21 -2.68
C THR A 415 10.44 8.30 -3.71
N GLU A 416 10.93 7.13 -3.29
CA GLU A 416 11.63 6.17 -4.16
C GLU A 416 10.67 5.15 -4.81
N GLY A 417 9.36 5.28 -4.58
CA GLY A 417 8.35 4.35 -5.09
C GLY A 417 8.27 3.03 -4.32
N THR A 418 9.34 2.62 -3.65
CA THR A 418 9.38 1.45 -2.76
C THR A 418 9.92 1.84 -1.38
N PRO A 419 9.32 1.31 -0.28
CA PRO A 419 9.80 1.59 1.05
C PRO A 419 11.27 1.19 1.26
N ARG A 420 12.07 2.14 1.73
CA ARG A 420 13.49 1.94 2.06
C ARG A 420 13.62 1.16 3.38
N ALA A 421 14.65 0.34 3.52
CA ALA A 421 15.04 -0.21 4.81
C ALA A 421 15.59 0.91 5.71
N VAL A 422 15.19 0.93 6.99
CA VAL A 422 15.52 1.96 7.99
C VAL A 422 16.16 1.32 9.22
N ALA A 423 16.91 2.10 10.01
CA ALA A 423 17.63 1.57 11.16
C ALA A 423 16.73 1.34 12.37
N ASN A 424 15.84 2.26 12.64
CA ASN A 424 14.90 2.22 13.78
C ASN A 424 13.69 3.12 13.56
N GLY A 425 12.83 3.17 14.56
CA GLY A 425 11.68 4.05 14.69
C GLY A 425 10.83 3.64 15.89
N TRP A 426 9.62 4.16 15.96
CA TRP A 426 8.67 3.76 16.97
C TRP A 426 7.51 2.97 16.38
N PHE A 427 7.10 1.92 17.09
CA PHE A 427 5.80 1.29 16.96
C PHE A 427 4.88 1.70 18.10
N LEU A 428 3.64 1.95 17.75
CA LEU A 428 2.52 2.17 18.66
C LEU A 428 1.78 0.86 18.83
N TYR A 429 1.54 0.44 20.06
CA TYR A 429 0.95 -0.84 20.40
C TYR A 429 -0.40 -0.69 21.09
N SER A 430 -1.27 -1.67 20.88
CA SER A 430 -2.31 -2.04 21.83
C SER A 430 -1.78 -3.09 22.80
N ILE A 431 -1.98 -2.84 24.09
CA ILE A 431 -1.77 -3.78 25.20
C ILE A 431 -3.12 -4.15 25.86
N ALA A 432 -4.22 -3.84 25.19
CA ALA A 432 -5.54 -4.21 25.66
C ALA A 432 -5.73 -5.73 25.66
N PRO A 433 -6.50 -6.28 26.61
CA PRO A 433 -6.95 -7.66 26.54
C PRO A 433 -7.64 -7.95 25.20
N LYS A 434 -7.43 -9.12 24.63
CA LYS A 434 -8.16 -9.56 23.44
C LYS A 434 -9.65 -9.64 23.76
N ASP A 435 -10.45 -8.90 23.02
CA ASP A 435 -11.91 -8.84 23.20
C ASP A 435 -12.55 -8.61 21.82
N GLU A 436 -13.38 -9.54 21.39
CA GLU A 436 -14.10 -9.49 20.12
C GLU A 436 -15.53 -8.93 20.29
N THR A 437 -15.89 -8.50 21.50
CA THR A 437 -17.21 -7.94 21.79
C THR A 437 -17.32 -6.54 21.24
N ILE A 438 -18.27 -6.31 20.36
CA ILE A 438 -18.52 -4.97 19.78
C ILE A 438 -19.15 -4.09 20.85
N ALA A 439 -18.48 -2.99 21.17
CA ALA A 439 -18.88 -1.99 22.14
C ALA A 439 -19.13 -0.60 21.53
N ARG A 440 -18.59 -0.34 20.35
CA ARG A 440 -18.76 0.93 19.62
C ARG A 440 -18.82 0.66 18.11
N LEU A 441 -19.64 1.41 17.40
CA LEU A 441 -19.69 1.48 15.94
C LEU A 441 -19.27 2.87 15.49
N GLU A 442 -18.74 2.96 14.28
CA GLU A 442 -18.36 4.22 13.65
C GLU A 442 -18.60 4.15 12.13
N PHE A 443 -19.13 5.23 11.55
CA PHE A 443 -19.17 5.38 10.09
C PHE A 443 -17.77 5.71 9.59
N LYS A 444 -17.24 4.86 8.71
CA LYS A 444 -15.93 5.11 8.06
C LYS A 444 -15.99 6.31 7.12
N ASP A 445 -17.11 6.46 6.43
CA ASP A 445 -17.35 7.59 5.54
C ASP A 445 -17.41 8.90 6.34
N LEU A 446 -16.56 9.85 6.00
CA LEU A 446 -16.51 11.16 6.68
C LEU A 446 -17.76 11.98 6.45
N LYS A 447 -18.34 11.91 5.27
CA LYS A 447 -19.58 12.52 4.85
C LYS A 447 -20.52 11.46 4.33
N LEU A 448 -21.77 11.46 4.81
CA LEU A 448 -22.81 10.62 4.27
C LEU A 448 -23.67 11.44 3.32
N GLN A 449 -23.62 11.10 2.05
CA GLN A 449 -24.53 11.70 1.06
C GLN A 449 -24.91 10.67 0.00
N ALA A 450 -26.05 10.84 -0.61
CA ALA A 450 -26.48 10.06 -1.75
C ALA A 450 -27.37 10.90 -2.66
N PRO A 451 -27.37 10.66 -3.97
CA PRO A 451 -28.37 11.24 -4.85
C PRO A 451 -29.74 10.58 -4.59
N THR A 452 -30.80 11.30 -4.93
CA THR A 452 -32.17 10.80 -4.85
C THR A 452 -32.34 9.44 -5.52
N TYR A 453 -33.16 8.57 -4.92
CA TYR A 453 -33.45 7.20 -5.35
C TYR A 453 -32.26 6.22 -5.32
N ALA A 454 -31.04 6.66 -4.98
CA ALA A 454 -29.90 5.77 -4.90
C ALA A 454 -30.01 4.84 -3.69
N THR A 455 -29.48 3.63 -3.85
CA THR A 455 -29.23 2.72 -2.71
C THR A 455 -27.82 2.92 -2.19
N TYR A 456 -27.67 2.89 -0.86
CA TYR A 456 -26.40 3.13 -0.19
C TYR A 456 -26.24 2.20 1.01
N SER A 457 -25.10 1.56 1.13
CA SER A 457 -24.71 0.81 2.32
C SER A 457 -23.41 1.39 2.85
N PRO A 458 -23.44 2.09 4.00
CA PRO A 458 -22.25 2.71 4.55
C PRO A 458 -21.24 1.66 5.00
N GLN A 459 -19.95 2.05 5.01
CA GLN A 459 -18.94 1.27 5.68
C GLN A 459 -18.97 1.55 7.18
N ILE A 460 -19.04 0.50 7.98
CA ILE A 460 -19.07 0.59 9.44
C ILE A 460 -17.86 -0.12 10.02
N ILE A 461 -17.19 0.56 10.93
CA ILE A 461 -16.12 -0.01 11.74
C ILE A 461 -16.67 -0.37 13.11
N ALA A 462 -16.36 -1.55 13.57
CA ALA A 462 -16.74 -2.05 14.89
C ALA A 462 -15.52 -2.11 15.81
N TYR A 463 -15.66 -1.56 17.02
CA TYR A 463 -14.62 -1.51 18.04
C TYR A 463 -15.06 -2.24 19.30
N ASN A 464 -14.10 -2.81 20.02
CA ASN A 464 -14.33 -3.31 21.36
C ASN A 464 -14.32 -2.18 22.41
N GLN A 465 -14.54 -2.53 23.68
CA GLN A 465 -14.58 -1.58 24.79
C GLN A 465 -13.24 -0.86 25.06
N TYR A 466 -12.13 -1.39 24.55
CA TYR A 466 -10.80 -0.83 24.73
C TYR A 466 -10.40 0.12 23.60
N GLY A 467 -11.14 0.10 22.47
CA GLY A 467 -10.88 0.88 21.28
C GLY A 467 -10.05 0.14 20.20
N ASP A 468 -9.82 -1.17 20.37
CA ASP A 468 -9.28 -1.98 19.27
C ASP A 468 -10.37 -2.22 18.22
N ILE A 469 -9.97 -2.25 16.95
CA ILE A 469 -10.84 -2.63 15.84
C ILE A 469 -11.12 -4.14 15.93
N VAL A 470 -12.40 -4.48 15.99
CA VAL A 470 -12.89 -5.86 15.92
C VAL A 470 -13.13 -6.25 14.45
N ASP A 471 -13.71 -5.32 13.67
CA ASP A 471 -14.01 -5.51 12.26
C ASP A 471 -14.01 -4.13 11.58
N ASP A 472 -13.18 -3.95 10.54
CA ASP A 472 -13.01 -2.69 9.83
C ASP A 472 -13.97 -2.51 8.65
N ASP A 473 -14.79 -3.52 8.35
CA ASP A 473 -15.86 -3.54 7.36
C ASP A 473 -17.09 -4.32 7.84
N PHE A 474 -17.50 -4.02 9.06
CA PHE A 474 -18.56 -4.74 9.75
C PHE A 474 -19.89 -4.69 8.99
N LYS A 475 -20.51 -5.86 8.74
CA LYS A 475 -21.75 -6.02 7.97
C LYS A 475 -22.97 -6.40 8.81
N GLY A 476 -22.80 -6.67 10.10
CA GLY A 476 -23.87 -7.16 10.98
C GLY A 476 -24.87 -6.10 11.46
N PHE A 477 -24.72 -4.84 11.06
CA PHE A 477 -25.55 -3.74 11.51
C PHE A 477 -26.91 -3.66 10.78
N LYS A 478 -27.83 -2.91 11.39
CA LYS A 478 -29.09 -2.49 10.78
C LYS A 478 -29.15 -0.97 10.74
N LEU A 479 -29.68 -0.45 9.63
CA LEU A 479 -29.91 0.97 9.46
C LEU A 479 -31.32 1.36 9.86
N SER A 480 -31.46 2.58 10.39
CA SER A 480 -32.67 3.37 10.49
C SER A 480 -32.38 4.82 10.15
N CYS A 481 -33.35 5.54 9.65
CA CYS A 481 -33.15 6.91 9.22
C CYS A 481 -34.37 7.78 9.49
N ASP A 482 -34.21 9.10 9.47
CA ASP A 482 -35.32 10.02 9.46
C ASP A 482 -36.17 9.81 8.20
N ALA A 483 -37.50 9.86 8.36
CA ALA A 483 -38.45 9.56 7.27
C ALA A 483 -38.30 10.50 6.04
N SER A 484 -37.75 11.68 6.22
CA SER A 484 -37.48 12.64 5.14
C SER A 484 -36.34 12.20 4.21
N LEU A 485 -35.40 11.37 4.71
CA LEU A 485 -34.27 10.90 3.92
C LEU A 485 -34.63 9.79 2.93
N GLY A 486 -35.61 8.94 3.31
CA GLY A 486 -35.94 7.75 2.53
C GLY A 486 -36.29 6.56 3.42
N THR A 487 -35.85 5.36 3.04
CA THR A 487 -36.18 4.11 3.75
C THR A 487 -34.93 3.27 3.99
N CYS A 488 -34.98 2.45 5.06
CA CYS A 488 -33.90 1.50 5.37
C CYS A 488 -34.46 0.07 5.38
N ASN A 489 -33.67 -0.85 4.80
CA ASN A 489 -33.95 -2.28 4.82
C ASN A 489 -32.67 -3.06 5.17
N GLY A 490 -32.59 -3.61 6.38
CA GLY A 490 -31.34 -4.23 6.87
C GLY A 490 -30.18 -3.22 6.91
N SER A 491 -29.10 -3.48 6.20
CA SER A 491 -27.93 -2.59 6.07
C SER A 491 -27.98 -1.65 4.85
N MET A 492 -29.10 -1.64 4.11
CA MET A 492 -29.28 -0.80 2.93
C MET A 492 -30.17 0.39 3.25
N PHE A 493 -29.74 1.56 2.85
CA PHE A 493 -30.51 2.79 2.78
C PHE A 493 -30.93 3.05 1.34
N THR A 494 -32.16 3.47 1.10
CA THR A 494 -32.67 3.93 -0.20
C THR A 494 -33.13 5.37 -0.04
N ALA A 495 -32.52 6.28 -0.78
CA ALA A 495 -32.80 7.70 -0.73
C ALA A 495 -34.21 8.00 -1.28
N GLY A 496 -34.86 9.01 -0.70
CA GLY A 496 -36.12 9.57 -1.18
C GLY A 496 -35.95 10.34 -2.50
N GLY A 497 -37.05 10.93 -2.99
CA GLY A 497 -37.09 11.68 -4.25
C GLY A 497 -36.77 13.16 -4.14
N ASP A 498 -36.57 13.71 -2.94
CA ASP A 498 -36.39 15.13 -2.69
C ASP A 498 -35.07 15.40 -1.94
N ASP A 499 -34.58 16.62 -2.05
CA ASP A 499 -33.47 17.08 -1.21
C ASP A 499 -33.83 16.98 0.27
N ALA A 500 -32.99 16.34 1.05
CA ALA A 500 -33.24 16.15 2.48
C ALA A 500 -31.94 16.09 3.28
N THR A 501 -32.01 16.47 4.55
CA THR A 501 -30.94 16.28 5.53
C THR A 501 -31.54 15.75 6.81
N GLY A 502 -30.95 14.74 7.41
CA GLY A 502 -31.44 14.08 8.61
C GLY A 502 -30.39 13.10 9.16
N GLU A 503 -30.78 12.29 10.15
CA GLU A 503 -29.89 11.32 10.79
C GLU A 503 -30.05 9.94 10.16
N LEU A 504 -28.91 9.33 9.82
CA LEU A 504 -28.79 7.91 9.52
C LEU A 504 -28.12 7.22 10.70
N THR A 505 -28.76 6.17 11.21
CA THR A 505 -28.31 5.45 12.40
C THR A 505 -28.00 4.01 12.05
N ALA A 506 -26.79 3.55 12.37
CA ALA A 506 -26.40 2.14 12.32
C ALA A 506 -26.48 1.55 13.74
N SER A 507 -27.04 0.35 13.88
CA SER A 507 -27.25 -0.30 15.17
C SER A 507 -26.94 -1.79 15.13
N TYR A 508 -26.37 -2.31 16.24
CA TYR A 508 -26.09 -3.73 16.45
C TYR A 508 -26.12 -4.07 17.94
N ASN A 509 -26.94 -5.06 18.35
CA ASN A 509 -27.00 -5.57 19.72
C ASN A 509 -27.07 -4.49 20.83
N GLY A 510 -27.81 -3.41 20.58
CA GLY A 510 -27.95 -2.31 21.56
C GLY A 510 -26.89 -1.23 21.49
N VAL A 511 -25.88 -1.40 20.66
CA VAL A 511 -24.89 -0.37 20.30
C VAL A 511 -25.38 0.36 19.06
N SER A 512 -25.24 1.69 19.02
CA SER A 512 -25.66 2.49 17.87
C SER A 512 -24.74 3.70 17.66
N VAL A 513 -24.67 4.14 16.42
CA VAL A 513 -24.01 5.38 15.99
C VAL A 513 -24.90 6.09 14.99
N SER A 514 -25.04 7.40 15.14
CA SER A 514 -25.78 8.25 14.21
C SER A 514 -24.84 9.24 13.55
N LYS A 515 -25.12 9.54 12.27
CA LYS A 515 -24.39 10.56 11.51
C LYS A 515 -25.35 11.27 10.57
N THR A 516 -25.14 12.56 10.37
CA THR A 516 -25.95 13.36 9.44
C THR A 516 -25.76 12.85 8.01
N MET A 517 -26.86 12.54 7.35
CA MET A 517 -26.96 12.11 5.95
C MET A 517 -27.64 13.20 5.14
N THR A 518 -27.14 13.45 3.93
CA THR A 518 -27.74 14.39 2.98
C THR A 518 -28.15 13.64 1.71
N VAL A 519 -29.41 13.79 1.32
CA VAL A 519 -29.93 13.36 0.03
C VAL A 519 -29.98 14.56 -0.88
N VAL A 520 -29.45 14.42 -2.10
CA VAL A 520 -29.29 15.53 -3.07
C VAL A 520 -29.93 15.14 -4.38
N VAL A 521 -30.79 16.02 -4.91
CA VAL A 521 -31.32 15.89 -6.26
C VAL A 521 -30.17 16.07 -7.27
N ALA A 522 -29.83 15.00 -7.97
CA ALA A 522 -28.73 15.01 -8.94
C ALA A 522 -29.18 14.38 -10.27
N PRO A 523 -28.78 14.95 -11.43
CA PRO A 523 -29.21 14.42 -12.72
C PRO A 523 -28.57 13.05 -12.98
N LEU A 524 -29.36 12.13 -13.54
CA LEU A 524 -28.90 10.83 -13.98
C LEU A 524 -28.05 10.93 -15.25
N ALA A 525 -27.10 10.01 -15.38
CA ALA A 525 -26.40 9.75 -16.61
C ALA A 525 -26.41 8.24 -16.89
N ILE A 526 -27.06 7.88 -18.00
CA ILE A 526 -27.13 6.50 -18.48
C ILE A 526 -25.97 6.25 -19.42
N ARG A 527 -25.21 5.20 -19.19
CA ARG A 527 -24.05 4.86 -19.98
C ARG A 527 -24.01 3.36 -20.27
N ILE A 528 -23.53 3.04 -21.43
CA ILE A 528 -23.17 1.67 -21.80
C ILE A 528 -21.70 1.63 -22.17
N LYS A 529 -21.04 0.59 -21.76
CA LYS A 529 -19.65 0.26 -22.14
C LYS A 529 -19.67 -1.12 -22.79
N PRO A 530 -19.24 -1.27 -24.04
CA PRO A 530 -18.80 -0.28 -25.02
C PRO A 530 -19.98 0.45 -25.71
N LEU A 531 -19.71 1.55 -26.44
CA LEU A 531 -20.70 2.32 -27.20
C LEU A 531 -21.26 1.55 -28.44
N LEU A 532 -20.54 0.54 -28.90
CA LEU A 532 -20.93 -0.39 -29.92
C LEU A 532 -21.09 -1.76 -29.34
N ILE A 533 -22.19 -2.43 -29.64
CA ILE A 533 -22.48 -3.78 -29.14
C ILE A 533 -22.67 -4.76 -30.31
N ASP A 534 -22.47 -6.02 -30.02
CA ASP A 534 -22.81 -7.13 -30.93
C ASP A 534 -24.17 -7.76 -30.55
N ALA A 535 -24.55 -8.82 -31.25
CA ALA A 535 -25.76 -9.58 -30.96
C ALA A 535 -25.48 -10.84 -30.09
N TYR A 536 -24.26 -11.02 -29.58
CA TYR A 536 -23.84 -12.27 -28.96
C TYR A 536 -23.59 -12.14 -27.46
N ARG A 537 -23.41 -10.92 -26.95
CA ARG A 537 -23.08 -10.63 -25.57
C ARG A 537 -24.19 -9.87 -24.86
N GLU A 538 -24.14 -9.94 -23.54
CA GLU A 538 -24.97 -9.16 -22.65
C GLU A 538 -24.19 -7.94 -22.18
N TYR A 539 -24.84 -6.78 -22.20
CA TYR A 539 -24.24 -5.50 -21.88
C TYR A 539 -24.99 -4.86 -20.72
N PRO A 540 -24.50 -4.96 -19.46
CA PRO A 540 -25.11 -4.28 -18.35
C PRO A 540 -25.02 -2.77 -18.52
N MET A 541 -26.13 -2.09 -18.31
CA MET A 541 -26.18 -0.63 -18.30
C MET A 541 -25.49 -0.10 -17.04
N GLU A 542 -24.75 0.99 -17.18
CA GLU A 542 -24.21 1.75 -16.06
C GLU A 542 -25.03 3.01 -15.90
N VAL A 543 -25.62 3.20 -14.73
CA VAL A 543 -26.39 4.39 -14.38
C VAL A 543 -25.70 5.11 -13.24
N THR A 544 -25.38 6.38 -13.46
CA THR A 544 -24.66 7.19 -12.51
C THR A 544 -25.35 8.52 -12.25
N ALA A 545 -25.09 9.10 -11.09
CA ALA A 545 -25.35 10.51 -10.83
C ALA A 545 -24.11 11.14 -10.23
N THR A 546 -23.96 12.44 -10.38
CA THR A 546 -22.79 13.17 -9.87
C THR A 546 -23.22 14.25 -8.91
N ILE A 547 -22.61 14.27 -7.72
CA ILE A 547 -22.78 15.33 -6.73
C ILE A 547 -21.41 15.98 -6.51
N GLY A 548 -21.21 17.22 -6.98
CA GLY A 548 -19.89 17.82 -7.02
C GLY A 548 -18.94 17.05 -7.94
N GLU A 549 -17.84 16.51 -7.39
CA GLU A 549 -16.88 15.66 -8.11
C GLU A 549 -17.11 14.15 -7.87
N GLU A 550 -18.01 13.78 -6.96
CA GLU A 550 -18.30 12.39 -6.61
C GLU A 550 -19.32 11.77 -7.55
N VAL A 551 -19.00 10.56 -8.05
CA VAL A 551 -19.85 9.77 -8.93
C VAL A 551 -20.49 8.62 -8.14
N TYR A 552 -21.80 8.54 -8.19
CA TYR A 552 -22.61 7.51 -7.56
C TYR A 552 -23.16 6.55 -8.61
N VAL A 553 -23.12 5.26 -8.33
CA VAL A 553 -23.62 4.21 -9.22
C VAL A 553 -24.96 3.70 -8.70
N TYR A 554 -25.95 3.63 -9.56
CA TYR A 554 -27.27 3.07 -9.26
C TYR A 554 -27.30 1.58 -9.59
N ASP A 555 -28.13 0.83 -8.88
CA ASP A 555 -28.51 -0.51 -9.31
C ASP A 555 -29.38 -0.39 -10.57
N PRO A 556 -28.98 -0.93 -11.71
CA PRO A 556 -29.79 -0.87 -12.93
C PRO A 556 -31.18 -1.48 -12.79
N ALA A 557 -31.39 -2.40 -11.85
CA ALA A 557 -32.69 -2.99 -11.55
C ALA A 557 -33.68 -2.00 -10.87
N ALA A 558 -33.17 -0.88 -10.33
CA ALA A 558 -34.01 0.19 -9.80
C ALA A 558 -34.54 1.13 -10.88
N ILE A 559 -34.09 1.00 -12.13
CA ILE A 559 -34.44 1.86 -13.26
C ILE A 559 -35.54 1.20 -14.09
N SER A 560 -36.53 1.98 -14.50
CA SER A 560 -37.51 1.54 -15.49
C SER A 560 -36.97 1.75 -16.91
N TRP A 561 -36.77 0.66 -17.62
CA TRP A 561 -36.14 0.65 -18.93
C TRP A 561 -37.14 0.59 -20.08
N THR A 562 -36.91 1.38 -21.14
CA THR A 562 -37.61 1.28 -22.40
C THR A 562 -36.64 1.45 -23.57
N VAL A 563 -36.99 0.93 -24.72
CA VAL A 563 -36.19 1.06 -25.96
C VAL A 563 -37.02 1.62 -27.08
N GLU A 564 -36.41 2.43 -27.95
CA GLU A 564 -37.12 3.05 -29.08
C GLU A 564 -37.48 2.03 -30.16
N ASN A 565 -36.60 1.04 -30.41
CA ASN A 565 -36.81 0.02 -31.41
C ASN A 565 -36.44 -1.38 -30.87
N ASN A 566 -37.48 -2.15 -30.53
CA ASN A 566 -37.38 -3.51 -30.01
C ASN A 566 -36.89 -4.54 -31.03
N ASP A 567 -36.85 -4.22 -32.36
CA ASP A 567 -36.28 -5.11 -33.37
C ASP A 567 -34.75 -5.04 -33.39
N ILE A 568 -34.15 -3.95 -32.86
CA ILE A 568 -32.72 -3.71 -32.91
C ILE A 568 -32.07 -4.10 -31.60
N ILE A 569 -32.65 -3.76 -30.48
CA ILE A 569 -32.14 -4.03 -29.12
C ILE A 569 -33.26 -4.48 -28.21
N SER A 570 -32.91 -5.24 -27.16
CA SER A 570 -33.79 -5.51 -26.01
C SER A 570 -33.05 -5.20 -24.73
N ILE A 571 -33.81 -4.80 -23.71
CA ILE A 571 -33.28 -4.60 -22.35
C ILE A 571 -34.23 -5.29 -21.36
N ASP A 572 -33.66 -5.96 -20.38
CA ASP A 572 -34.46 -6.60 -19.34
C ASP A 572 -34.62 -5.69 -18.10
N GLU A 573 -35.42 -6.14 -17.13
CA GLU A 573 -35.68 -5.40 -15.87
C GLU A 573 -34.43 -5.18 -15.03
N GLY A 574 -33.38 -6.01 -15.20
CA GLY A 574 -32.08 -5.86 -14.55
C GLY A 574 -31.16 -4.86 -15.25
N GLY A 575 -31.63 -4.23 -16.34
CA GLY A 575 -30.83 -3.29 -17.12
C GLY A 575 -29.76 -3.97 -17.99
N VAL A 576 -29.98 -5.22 -18.38
CA VAL A 576 -29.07 -5.94 -19.28
C VAL A 576 -29.54 -5.80 -20.71
N LEU A 577 -28.73 -5.12 -21.50
CA LEU A 577 -29.00 -4.82 -22.92
C LEU A 577 -28.46 -5.93 -23.82
N ARG A 578 -29.23 -6.26 -24.88
CA ARG A 578 -28.83 -7.20 -25.95
C ARG A 578 -29.09 -6.62 -27.33
N GLY A 579 -28.11 -6.75 -28.19
CA GLY A 579 -28.31 -6.48 -29.63
C GLY A 579 -29.08 -7.61 -30.30
N LEU A 580 -30.02 -7.26 -31.18
CA LEU A 580 -30.84 -8.24 -31.90
C LEU A 580 -30.61 -8.15 -33.41
N LYS A 581 -30.41 -6.95 -33.96
CA LYS A 581 -30.25 -6.67 -35.37
C LYS A 581 -29.34 -5.47 -35.56
N GLU A 582 -28.58 -5.46 -36.66
CA GLU A 582 -27.81 -4.28 -37.04
C GLU A 582 -28.67 -3.03 -37.14
N GLY A 583 -28.18 -1.95 -36.57
CA GLY A 583 -28.85 -0.66 -36.57
C GLY A 583 -28.58 0.17 -35.34
N LYS A 584 -29.38 1.22 -35.19
CA LYS A 584 -29.32 2.13 -34.04
C LYS A 584 -30.67 2.18 -33.34
N SER A 585 -30.63 2.24 -32.03
CA SER A 585 -31.82 2.44 -31.19
C SER A 585 -31.45 3.18 -29.92
N LYS A 586 -32.38 3.87 -29.33
CA LYS A 586 -32.19 4.52 -28.02
C LYS A 586 -32.67 3.60 -26.91
N VAL A 587 -31.94 3.65 -25.80
CA VAL A 587 -32.36 3.13 -24.53
C VAL A 587 -32.71 4.30 -23.66
N VAL A 588 -33.85 4.25 -23.02
CA VAL A 588 -34.32 5.26 -22.06
C VAL A 588 -34.50 4.61 -20.70
N GLY A 589 -33.88 5.21 -19.71
CA GLY A 589 -34.04 4.84 -18.30
C GLY A 589 -34.78 5.91 -17.52
N THR A 590 -35.68 5.50 -16.65
CA THR A 590 -36.49 6.39 -15.83
C THR A 590 -36.46 5.94 -14.36
N ILE A 591 -36.28 6.89 -13.46
CA ILE A 591 -36.42 6.67 -12.00
C ILE A 591 -37.07 7.92 -11.38
N GLY A 592 -38.24 7.77 -10.75
CA GLY A 592 -39.00 8.92 -10.29
C GLY A 592 -39.26 9.91 -11.41
N ASP A 593 -38.86 11.16 -11.23
CA ASP A 593 -39.00 12.24 -12.21
C ASP A 593 -37.81 12.39 -13.18
N PHE A 594 -36.76 11.57 -12.99
CA PHE A 594 -35.55 11.62 -13.83
C PHE A 594 -35.67 10.70 -15.02
N VAL A 595 -35.32 11.22 -16.19
CA VAL A 595 -35.26 10.49 -17.45
C VAL A 595 -33.94 10.82 -18.13
N ASP A 596 -33.23 9.80 -18.59
CA ASP A 596 -32.06 9.96 -19.44
C ASP A 596 -32.04 8.93 -20.56
N GLU A 597 -31.35 9.21 -21.65
CA GLU A 597 -31.32 8.34 -22.83
C GLU A 597 -29.90 8.19 -23.41
N THR A 598 -29.62 7.03 -23.98
CA THR A 598 -28.39 6.80 -24.73
C THR A 598 -28.65 6.10 -26.05
N GLU A 599 -27.97 6.51 -27.13
CA GLU A 599 -28.02 5.83 -28.42
C GLU A 599 -27.06 4.64 -28.42
N VAL A 600 -27.57 3.50 -28.82
CA VAL A 600 -26.82 2.25 -28.95
C VAL A 600 -26.74 1.87 -30.42
N THR A 601 -25.54 1.52 -30.87
CA THR A 601 -25.31 0.97 -32.22
C THR A 601 -25.01 -0.52 -32.09
N VAL A 602 -25.76 -1.33 -32.87
CA VAL A 602 -25.51 -2.78 -32.96
C VAL A 602 -24.81 -3.07 -34.29
N GLU A 603 -23.62 -3.69 -34.20
CA GLU A 603 -22.90 -4.24 -35.34
C GLU A 603 -22.75 -5.74 -35.19
N ILE A 604 -23.08 -6.50 -36.21
CA ILE A 604 -22.98 -7.95 -36.21
C ILE A 604 -21.87 -8.37 -37.18
N ALA A 605 -20.86 -9.08 -36.69
CA ALA A 605 -19.79 -9.62 -37.52
C ALA A 605 -20.36 -10.65 -38.52
N LYS A 606 -20.09 -10.42 -39.82
CA LYS A 606 -20.55 -11.27 -40.90
C LYS A 606 -19.43 -12.16 -41.40
N GLY A 607 -19.63 -13.45 -41.26
CA GLY A 607 -18.75 -14.44 -41.87
C GLY A 607 -17.55 -14.85 -41.01
N ALA A 608 -16.91 -15.95 -41.41
CA ALA A 608 -15.86 -16.57 -40.66
C ALA A 608 -14.52 -15.82 -40.67
N VAL A 609 -14.29 -14.98 -41.69
CA VAL A 609 -13.02 -14.23 -41.84
C VAL A 609 -13.33 -12.82 -42.31
N VAL A 610 -12.85 -11.84 -41.55
CA VAL A 610 -12.92 -10.41 -41.93
C VAL A 610 -11.51 -9.96 -42.26
N PRO A 611 -11.09 -9.94 -43.53
CA PRO A 611 -9.79 -9.43 -43.91
C PRO A 611 -9.74 -7.92 -43.68
N ALA A 612 -8.69 -7.42 -43.07
CA ALA A 612 -8.34 -6.00 -43.18
C ALA A 612 -7.74 -5.75 -44.57
N SER A 613 -8.57 -5.97 -45.59
CA SER A 613 -8.17 -5.88 -47.02
C SER A 613 -7.90 -4.45 -47.51
N ASP A 614 -8.33 -3.46 -46.69
CA ASP A 614 -8.07 -2.06 -47.00
C ASP A 614 -6.68 -1.64 -46.51
N MET A 615 -5.69 -1.78 -47.35
CA MET A 615 -4.32 -1.33 -47.12
C MET A 615 -4.14 0.18 -47.35
N THR A 616 -5.21 0.94 -47.51
CA THR A 616 -5.19 2.39 -47.62
C THR A 616 -5.19 3.05 -46.24
N GLY A 617 -4.74 4.29 -46.15
CA GLY A 617 -4.83 5.09 -44.92
C GLY A 617 -3.83 4.70 -43.81
N TRP A 618 -2.87 3.81 -44.07
CA TRP A 618 -1.81 3.50 -43.14
C TRP A 618 -0.70 4.56 -43.12
N THR A 619 -0.25 4.92 -41.96
CA THR A 619 0.92 5.79 -41.75
C THR A 619 2.16 4.95 -41.54
N ILE A 620 3.23 5.19 -42.29
CA ILE A 620 4.46 4.44 -42.24
C ILE A 620 5.58 5.27 -41.58
N LYS A 621 6.29 4.68 -40.62
CA LYS A 621 7.39 5.32 -39.92
C LYS A 621 8.57 4.36 -39.80
N GLY A 622 9.74 4.74 -40.30
CA GLY A 622 11.00 4.01 -40.11
C GLY A 622 11.85 4.62 -39.00
N SER A 623 12.68 3.79 -38.37
CA SER A 623 13.75 4.25 -37.47
C SER A 623 14.89 4.94 -38.29
N SER A 624 15.85 5.55 -37.62
CA SER A 624 17.04 6.14 -38.26
C SER A 624 17.73 5.11 -39.16
N GLY A 625 17.93 5.45 -40.41
CA GLY A 625 18.50 4.56 -41.44
C GLY A 625 17.47 3.69 -42.18
N ILE A 626 16.19 3.82 -41.86
CA ILE A 626 15.08 3.31 -42.69
C ILE A 626 14.34 4.50 -43.28
N THR A 627 14.35 4.61 -44.58
CA THR A 627 13.77 5.78 -45.32
C THR A 627 12.82 5.33 -46.39
N LYS A 628 12.07 6.28 -46.94
CA LYS A 628 11.11 6.07 -48.06
C LYS A 628 10.09 4.96 -47.78
N GLY A 629 9.66 4.83 -46.51
CA GLY A 629 8.63 3.85 -46.15
C GLY A 629 7.30 4.20 -46.80
N ALA A 630 6.70 3.26 -47.54
CA ALA A 630 5.39 3.38 -48.13
C ALA A 630 4.68 2.04 -48.16
N LEU A 631 3.37 2.03 -48.00
CA LEU A 631 2.52 0.85 -48.13
C LEU A 631 1.64 1.04 -49.39
N ALA A 632 1.75 0.09 -50.31
CA ALA A 632 0.92 0.05 -51.51
C ALA A 632 -0.42 -0.64 -51.22
N GLU A 633 -1.42 -0.38 -52.07
CA GLU A 633 -2.77 -0.97 -51.97
C GLU A 633 -2.76 -2.50 -52.01
N ASP A 634 -1.76 -3.09 -52.66
CA ASP A 634 -1.57 -4.53 -52.72
C ASP A 634 -0.95 -5.14 -51.46
N GLY A 635 -0.67 -4.32 -50.41
CA GLY A 635 -0.09 -4.74 -49.17
C GLY A 635 1.46 -4.78 -49.14
N THR A 636 2.13 -4.24 -50.17
CA THR A 636 3.59 -4.18 -50.22
C THR A 636 4.11 -2.98 -49.41
N LEU A 637 4.70 -3.24 -48.23
CA LEU A 637 5.40 -2.26 -47.42
C LEU A 637 6.83 -2.13 -47.89
N SER A 638 7.13 -1.11 -48.71
CA SER A 638 8.45 -0.84 -49.26
C SER A 638 9.23 0.17 -48.41
N PHE A 639 10.58 0.05 -48.41
CA PHE A 639 11.49 0.97 -47.69
C PHE A 639 12.92 0.85 -48.20
N THR A 640 13.73 1.91 -48.00
CA THR A 640 15.17 1.86 -48.22
C THR A 640 15.90 1.55 -46.93
N TYR A 641 16.68 0.47 -46.92
CA TYR A 641 17.50 0.06 -45.77
C TYR A 641 18.90 0.60 -45.87
N GLY A 642 19.31 1.45 -44.93
CA GLY A 642 20.63 2.11 -44.88
C GLY A 642 21.67 1.41 -43.99
N ALA A 643 21.43 0.18 -43.56
CA ALA A 643 22.26 -0.59 -42.63
C ALA A 643 22.53 0.09 -41.27
N PRO A 644 21.49 0.52 -40.53
CA PRO A 644 21.66 1.10 -39.19
C PRO A 644 22.03 0.04 -38.17
N ARG A 645 22.42 0.48 -36.93
CA ARG A 645 22.67 -0.42 -35.79
C ARG A 645 21.39 -1.09 -35.27
N ALA A 646 20.25 -0.45 -35.45
CA ALA A 646 18.92 -0.98 -35.16
C ALA A 646 17.96 -0.50 -36.23
N ALA A 647 17.14 -1.40 -36.76
CA ALA A 647 16.20 -1.11 -37.82
C ALA A 647 14.80 -1.53 -37.44
N THR A 648 13.87 -0.58 -37.46
CA THR A 648 12.44 -0.86 -37.31
C THR A 648 11.63 -0.12 -38.34
N ILE A 649 10.54 -0.75 -38.80
CA ILE A 649 9.53 -0.12 -39.64
C ILE A 649 8.13 -0.37 -39.10
N GLN A 650 7.40 0.69 -38.86
CA GLN A 650 6.08 0.68 -38.25
C GLN A 650 5.02 1.07 -39.26
N MET A 651 3.93 0.35 -39.28
CA MET A 651 2.70 0.70 -39.93
C MET A 651 1.60 0.95 -38.90
N SER A 652 0.89 2.08 -39.00
CA SER A 652 -0.09 2.54 -38.02
C SER A 652 -1.40 2.89 -38.67
N LYS A 653 -2.48 2.31 -38.20
CA LYS A 653 -3.87 2.63 -38.57
C LYS A 653 -4.75 2.17 -37.40
N ASP A 654 -5.73 2.97 -37.01
CA ASP A 654 -6.66 2.60 -35.95
C ASP A 654 -7.72 1.63 -36.49
N ILE A 655 -7.59 0.35 -36.14
CA ILE A 655 -8.56 -0.69 -36.54
C ILE A 655 -9.28 -1.17 -35.28
N ARG A 656 -10.61 -1.12 -35.29
CA ARG A 656 -11.45 -1.48 -34.14
C ARG A 656 -12.19 -2.79 -34.37
N TYR A 657 -12.18 -3.65 -33.37
CA TYR A 657 -12.86 -4.94 -33.35
C TYR A 657 -13.95 -4.90 -32.28
N TYR A 658 -15.20 -4.86 -32.67
CA TYR A 658 -16.34 -4.75 -31.77
C TYR A 658 -16.92 -6.08 -31.32
N SER A 659 -16.89 -7.07 -32.21
CA SER A 659 -17.24 -8.44 -31.89
C SER A 659 -16.00 -9.19 -31.44
N LEU A 660 -16.19 -10.27 -30.70
CA LEU A 660 -15.12 -11.12 -30.20
C LEU A 660 -14.49 -11.92 -31.35
N PRO A 661 -13.28 -11.63 -31.82
CA PRO A 661 -12.62 -12.50 -32.77
C PRO A 661 -12.05 -13.71 -31.99
N ASP A 662 -12.20 -14.90 -32.55
CA ASP A 662 -11.52 -16.10 -32.04
C ASP A 662 -10.04 -16.05 -32.32
N LYS A 663 -9.68 -15.49 -33.49
CA LYS A 663 -8.30 -15.31 -33.91
C LYS A 663 -8.10 -14.01 -34.64
N LEU A 664 -6.97 -13.42 -34.39
CA LEU A 664 -6.35 -12.35 -35.20
C LEU A 664 -5.03 -12.88 -35.72
N TRP A 665 -4.75 -12.75 -37.02
CA TRP A 665 -3.45 -13.14 -37.55
C TRP A 665 -2.93 -12.17 -38.61
N LEU A 666 -1.60 -12.20 -38.72
CA LEU A 666 -0.84 -11.48 -39.72
C LEU A 666 -0.08 -12.47 -40.57
N GLU A 667 -0.24 -12.41 -41.88
CA GLU A 667 0.57 -13.16 -42.84
C GLU A 667 1.42 -12.18 -43.65
N PHE A 668 2.72 -12.47 -43.72
CA PHE A 668 3.68 -11.59 -44.39
C PHE A 668 4.85 -12.35 -45.01
N THR A 669 5.43 -11.74 -46.06
CA THR A 669 6.63 -12.25 -46.74
C THR A 669 7.67 -11.13 -46.82
N PRO A 670 8.76 -11.16 -46.00
CA PRO A 670 9.76 -10.12 -46.01
C PRO A 670 10.90 -10.40 -47.01
N THR A 671 11.56 -9.36 -47.49
CA THR A 671 12.83 -9.47 -48.23
C THR A 671 14.07 -9.36 -47.32
N VAL A 672 13.86 -9.17 -46.03
CA VAL A 672 14.86 -9.09 -44.98
C VAL A 672 14.46 -9.99 -43.83
N ASN A 673 15.38 -10.46 -43.02
CA ASN A 673 15.03 -11.24 -41.80
C ASN A 673 14.39 -10.33 -40.75
N ILE A 674 13.29 -10.79 -40.14
CA ILE A 674 12.57 -10.09 -39.07
C ILE A 674 12.85 -10.76 -37.72
N LYS A 675 13.35 -10.01 -36.73
CA LYS A 675 13.67 -10.50 -35.38
C LYS A 675 12.47 -10.58 -34.47
N SER A 676 11.65 -9.53 -34.49
CA SER A 676 10.45 -9.45 -33.68
C SER A 676 9.42 -8.54 -34.31
N ILE A 677 8.17 -8.70 -33.90
CA ILE A 677 7.07 -7.83 -34.30
C ILE A 677 6.41 -7.32 -33.02
N ASN A 678 6.37 -6.00 -32.85
CA ASN A 678 5.69 -5.37 -31.76
C ASN A 678 4.31 -4.87 -32.22
N ILE A 679 3.27 -5.23 -31.49
CA ILE A 679 1.89 -4.88 -31.79
C ILE A 679 1.33 -4.06 -30.64
N ASP A 680 0.64 -2.96 -30.97
CA ASP A 680 -0.08 -2.13 -29.99
C ASP A 680 -1.58 -2.39 -30.12
N LEU A 681 -2.10 -3.26 -29.25
CA LEU A 681 -3.52 -3.48 -29.04
C LEU A 681 -3.96 -2.69 -27.82
N ARG A 682 -5.12 -2.04 -27.88
CA ARG A 682 -5.66 -1.21 -26.80
C ARG A 682 -7.10 -1.59 -26.47
N THR A 683 -7.44 -1.49 -25.19
CA THR A 683 -8.82 -1.61 -24.70
C THR A 683 -9.34 -0.27 -24.21
N PRO A 684 -10.66 -0.11 -24.00
CA PRO A 684 -11.23 1.13 -23.47
C PRO A 684 -10.65 1.57 -22.13
N GLN A 685 -10.26 0.62 -21.27
CA GLN A 685 -9.69 0.91 -19.94
C GLN A 685 -8.17 1.15 -19.99
N HIS A 686 -7.47 0.57 -20.97
CA HIS A 686 -6.03 0.69 -21.10
C HIS A 686 -5.70 1.30 -22.44
N THR A 687 -5.36 2.58 -22.43
CA THR A 687 -4.93 3.31 -23.63
C THR A 687 -3.65 2.73 -24.24
N LYS A 688 -2.96 1.85 -23.53
CA LYS A 688 -1.81 1.11 -24.00
C LYS A 688 -1.67 -0.20 -23.23
N ILE A 689 -1.98 -1.31 -23.87
CA ILE A 689 -1.67 -2.63 -23.33
C ILE A 689 -0.19 -2.89 -23.63
N ASN A 690 0.46 -3.59 -22.70
CA ASN A 690 1.87 -3.99 -22.79
C ASN A 690 2.23 -4.34 -24.23
N LYS A 691 3.36 -3.82 -24.68
CA LYS A 691 3.89 -4.13 -26.01
C LYS A 691 3.91 -5.64 -26.20
N LEU A 692 2.97 -6.16 -26.97
CA LEU A 692 3.02 -7.55 -27.40
C LEU A 692 4.20 -7.69 -28.36
N GLU A 693 5.29 -8.26 -27.86
CA GLU A 693 6.45 -8.60 -28.67
C GLU A 693 6.34 -10.05 -29.11
N LEU A 694 6.08 -10.25 -30.38
CA LEU A 694 6.05 -11.57 -31.00
C LEU A 694 7.45 -11.91 -31.53
N LYS A 695 7.86 -13.15 -31.33
CA LYS A 695 9.12 -13.73 -31.80
C LYS A 695 8.83 -15.03 -32.56
N PRO A 696 9.73 -15.45 -33.45
CA PRO A 696 9.57 -16.76 -34.11
C PRO A 696 9.48 -17.88 -33.09
N SER A 697 8.57 -18.82 -33.31
CA SER A 697 8.43 -20.02 -32.49
C SER A 697 9.62 -20.98 -32.61
N THR A 698 10.34 -20.90 -33.72
CA THR A 698 11.55 -21.67 -34.02
C THR A 698 12.60 -20.76 -34.69
N GLY A 699 13.87 -20.85 -34.28
CA GLY A 699 14.93 -20.02 -34.79
C GLY A 699 14.96 -18.62 -34.15
N GLU A 700 15.86 -17.75 -34.63
CA GLU A 700 16.06 -16.39 -34.10
C GLU A 700 15.33 -15.31 -34.92
N VAL A 701 14.89 -15.64 -36.15
CA VAL A 701 14.29 -14.70 -37.10
C VAL A 701 13.21 -15.38 -37.95
N TRP A 702 12.24 -14.62 -38.41
CA TRP A 702 11.45 -14.95 -39.59
C TRP A 702 12.29 -14.67 -40.84
N GLU A 703 12.56 -15.72 -41.60
CA GLU A 703 13.52 -15.67 -42.69
C GLU A 703 13.00 -14.89 -43.91
N SER A 704 13.90 -14.17 -44.53
CA SER A 704 13.70 -13.47 -45.81
C SER A 704 13.23 -14.43 -46.91
N GLY A 705 12.26 -13.99 -47.73
CA GLY A 705 11.72 -14.74 -48.87
C GLY A 705 10.75 -15.87 -48.51
N LYS A 706 10.51 -16.11 -47.23
CA LYS A 706 9.50 -17.08 -46.76
C LYS A 706 8.23 -16.39 -46.31
N THR A 707 7.09 -16.99 -46.56
CA THR A 707 5.82 -16.53 -46.03
C THR A 707 5.65 -17.02 -44.61
N HIS A 708 5.34 -16.10 -43.70
CA HIS A 708 5.12 -16.36 -42.29
C HIS A 708 3.70 -15.97 -41.92
N ARG A 709 3.02 -16.83 -41.16
CA ARG A 709 1.72 -16.56 -40.55
C ARG A 709 1.86 -16.62 -39.02
N ILE A 710 1.44 -15.53 -38.37
CA ILE A 710 1.49 -15.42 -36.91
C ILE A 710 0.09 -15.11 -36.40
N GLU A 711 -0.31 -15.77 -35.34
CA GLU A 711 -1.52 -15.43 -34.58
C GLU A 711 -1.18 -14.41 -33.52
N LEU A 712 -2.06 -13.42 -33.33
CA LEU A 712 -1.96 -12.43 -32.29
C LEU A 712 -2.61 -13.02 -31.03
N PRO A 713 -1.91 -13.06 -29.89
CA PRO A 713 -2.42 -13.73 -28.71
C PRO A 713 -3.45 -12.84 -27.98
N ILE A 714 -4.70 -12.84 -28.43
CA ILE A 714 -5.78 -12.07 -27.78
C ILE A 714 -6.00 -12.57 -26.37
N SER A 715 -5.85 -13.85 -26.11
CA SER A 715 -5.97 -14.46 -24.78
C SER A 715 -4.95 -13.93 -23.75
N GLU A 716 -3.81 -13.40 -24.18
CA GLU A 716 -2.84 -12.75 -23.30
C GLU A 716 -3.31 -11.37 -22.80
N LEU A 717 -4.36 -10.80 -23.40
CA LEU A 717 -4.94 -9.53 -23.00
C LEU A 717 -5.91 -9.65 -21.82
N GLY A 718 -6.35 -10.85 -21.51
CA GLY A 718 -7.35 -11.19 -20.51
C GLY A 718 -8.35 -12.22 -21.04
N ASP A 719 -9.43 -12.46 -20.31
CA ASP A 719 -10.51 -13.33 -20.78
C ASP A 719 -11.22 -12.67 -21.97
N PRO A 720 -11.21 -13.27 -23.18
CA PRO A 720 -11.90 -12.70 -24.33
C PRO A 720 -13.41 -12.48 -24.13
N ALA A 721 -14.03 -13.18 -23.17
CA ALA A 721 -15.43 -12.95 -22.81
C ALA A 721 -15.65 -11.68 -21.97
N ASP A 722 -14.57 -11.03 -21.50
CA ASP A 722 -14.69 -9.81 -20.70
C ASP A 722 -15.03 -8.60 -21.58
N LEU A 723 -16.19 -7.98 -21.34
CA LEU A 723 -16.68 -6.82 -22.08
C LEU A 723 -15.77 -5.60 -22.00
N ILE A 724 -14.95 -5.49 -20.95
CA ILE A 724 -14.01 -4.38 -20.79
C ILE A 724 -12.90 -4.36 -21.85
N LEU A 725 -12.67 -5.49 -22.52
CA LEU A 725 -11.69 -5.57 -23.60
C LEU A 725 -12.16 -4.88 -24.89
N TYR A 726 -13.45 -4.57 -25.04
CA TYR A 726 -14.03 -4.10 -26.29
C TYR A 726 -14.56 -2.66 -26.23
N PRO A 727 -14.44 -1.91 -27.37
CA PRO A 727 -13.81 -2.31 -28.62
C PRO A 727 -12.29 -2.49 -28.45
N LEU A 728 -11.76 -3.61 -28.92
CA LEU A 728 -10.33 -3.82 -29.05
C LEU A 728 -9.81 -3.01 -30.24
N SER A 729 -8.75 -2.23 -30.06
CA SER A 729 -8.18 -1.39 -31.11
C SER A 729 -6.76 -1.80 -31.42
N LEU A 730 -6.47 -2.11 -32.69
CA LEU A 730 -5.11 -2.27 -33.21
C LEU A 730 -4.60 -0.92 -33.69
N HIS A 731 -3.54 -0.39 -33.08
CA HIS A 731 -2.99 0.92 -33.42
C HIS A 731 -1.77 0.86 -34.32
N TYR A 732 -0.86 -0.09 -34.12
CA TYR A 732 0.30 -0.28 -34.99
C TYR A 732 0.84 -1.70 -34.96
N ILE A 733 1.56 -2.02 -36.02
CA ILE A 733 2.43 -3.17 -36.17
C ILE A 733 3.83 -2.64 -36.50
N ASN A 734 4.83 -3.02 -35.68
CA ASN A 734 6.20 -2.56 -35.83
C ASN A 734 7.17 -3.74 -36.00
N PHE A 735 7.77 -3.85 -37.19
CA PHE A 735 8.72 -4.90 -37.53
C PHE A 735 10.13 -4.50 -37.12
N THR A 736 10.81 -5.36 -36.38
CA THR A 736 12.23 -5.22 -36.03
C THR A 736 13.06 -6.06 -37.00
N ILE A 737 13.83 -5.39 -37.85
CA ILE A 737 14.64 -6.02 -38.91
C ILE A 737 15.97 -6.50 -38.32
N GLU A 738 16.45 -7.66 -38.73
CA GLU A 738 17.80 -8.11 -38.41
C GLU A 738 18.84 -7.17 -39.04
N THR A 739 19.82 -6.80 -38.23
CA THR A 739 20.87 -5.90 -38.70
C THR A 739 21.84 -6.66 -39.58
N ASN A 740 21.80 -6.44 -40.89
CA ASN A 740 22.67 -7.07 -41.89
C ASN A 740 22.98 -6.09 -43.02
N SER A 741 24.27 -5.87 -43.27
CA SER A 741 24.71 -4.97 -44.34
C SER A 741 24.38 -5.45 -45.73
N ALA A 742 24.11 -6.75 -45.91
CA ALA A 742 23.65 -7.32 -47.19
C ALA A 742 22.26 -6.84 -47.62
N TYR A 743 21.46 -6.31 -46.67
CA TYR A 743 20.12 -5.77 -46.99
C TYR A 743 20.15 -4.31 -47.47
N LYS A 744 21.32 -3.69 -47.57
CA LYS A 744 21.42 -2.28 -47.99
C LYS A 744 20.75 -2.02 -49.36
N GLY A 745 19.86 -1.07 -49.42
CA GLY A 745 19.07 -0.72 -50.61
C GLY A 745 17.58 -0.87 -50.43
N GLU A 746 16.84 -1.04 -51.55
CA GLU A 746 15.38 -1.20 -51.54
C GLU A 746 14.98 -2.58 -51.00
N GLN A 747 14.08 -2.57 -50.03
CA GLN A 747 13.55 -3.76 -49.35
C GLN A 747 12.05 -3.66 -49.23
N SER A 748 11.40 -4.79 -48.92
CA SER A 748 9.95 -4.81 -48.73
C SER A 748 9.51 -5.90 -47.74
N ILE A 749 8.32 -5.71 -47.21
CA ILE A 749 7.56 -6.70 -46.48
C ILE A 749 6.19 -6.76 -47.13
N LYS A 750 5.87 -7.87 -47.80
CA LYS A 750 4.54 -8.08 -48.36
C LYS A 750 3.61 -8.52 -47.24
N ILE A 751 2.63 -7.72 -46.92
CA ILE A 751 1.50 -8.11 -46.06
C ILE A 751 0.45 -8.75 -46.95
N SER A 752 0.33 -10.06 -46.89
CA SER A 752 -0.66 -10.80 -47.66
C SER A 752 -2.00 -10.89 -46.97
N GLU A 753 -2.01 -10.86 -45.65
CA GLU A 753 -3.22 -10.97 -44.85
C GLU A 753 -3.07 -10.34 -43.47
N LEU A 754 -4.06 -9.56 -43.07
CA LEU A 754 -4.30 -9.16 -41.68
C LEU A 754 -5.80 -9.37 -41.43
N SER A 755 -6.15 -10.44 -40.69
CA SER A 755 -7.52 -10.91 -40.66
C SER A 755 -7.96 -11.26 -39.22
N ALA A 756 -9.25 -11.10 -38.97
CA ALA A 756 -9.94 -11.56 -37.78
C ALA A 756 -10.89 -12.72 -38.14
N GLU A 757 -10.79 -13.82 -37.45
CA GLU A 757 -11.72 -14.94 -37.58
C GLU A 757 -12.72 -14.88 -36.40
N TYR A 758 -14.01 -15.02 -36.81
CA TYR A 758 -15.10 -15.15 -35.82
C TYR A 758 -15.71 -16.52 -36.00
N ASN A 759 -15.65 -17.38 -35.00
CA ASN A 759 -16.39 -18.62 -35.02
C ASN A 759 -17.90 -18.31 -35.09
N ASN A 760 -18.63 -19.16 -35.77
CA ASN A 760 -20.08 -19.05 -35.87
C ASN A 760 -20.66 -19.22 -34.45
N TYR A 761 -20.95 -18.12 -33.78
CA TYR A 761 -21.68 -18.09 -32.50
C TYR A 761 -23.11 -18.62 -32.59
N ALA A 762 -23.57 -19.02 -33.79
CA ALA A 762 -24.82 -19.77 -33.95
C ALA A 762 -24.91 -21.06 -33.11
N SER A 763 -23.79 -21.51 -32.53
CA SER A 763 -23.78 -22.61 -31.57
C SER A 763 -23.88 -22.14 -30.11
N VAL A 764 -23.75 -20.85 -29.78
CA VAL A 764 -23.93 -20.30 -28.44
C VAL A 764 -25.42 -20.12 -28.11
N GLU A 765 -26.31 -20.06 -29.11
CA GLU A 765 -27.77 -20.16 -28.90
C GLU A 765 -28.18 -21.47 -28.21
N GLN A 766 -27.28 -22.45 -28.09
CA GLN A 766 -27.54 -23.71 -27.38
C GLN A 766 -27.01 -23.77 -25.95
N ILE A 767 -26.34 -22.72 -25.44
CA ILE A 767 -26.07 -22.56 -24.01
C ILE A 767 -27.19 -21.75 -23.34
N ILE A 768 -28.13 -21.24 -24.08
CA ILE A 768 -29.42 -20.84 -23.54
C ILE A 768 -30.10 -22.13 -23.10
N VAL A 769 -30.26 -22.28 -21.77
CA VAL A 769 -31.14 -23.20 -21.10
C VAL A 769 -32.16 -23.76 -22.07
N GLY A 770 -31.88 -24.97 -22.61
CA GLY A 770 -32.86 -25.61 -23.49
C GLY A 770 -34.14 -25.83 -22.67
N GLU A 771 -35.19 -25.09 -22.97
CA GLU A 771 -36.55 -25.37 -22.50
C GLU A 771 -37.01 -26.78 -22.87
N GLY A 772 -36.12 -27.68 -23.29
CA GLY A 772 -36.37 -29.06 -23.68
C GLY A 772 -35.71 -30.17 -22.86
N SER A 773 -34.65 -29.90 -22.07
CA SER A 773 -33.94 -30.95 -21.33
C SER A 773 -34.62 -31.34 -20.04
N GLY A 774 -35.48 -30.52 -19.48
CA GLY A 774 -36.13 -30.71 -18.20
C GLY A 774 -35.14 -30.85 -17.01
N VAL A 775 -33.87 -30.47 -17.19
CA VAL A 775 -32.83 -30.53 -16.18
C VAL A 775 -33.13 -29.50 -15.06
N LYS A 776 -33.13 -29.96 -13.83
CA LYS A 776 -33.27 -29.11 -12.63
C LYS A 776 -32.16 -29.42 -11.64
N VAL A 777 -31.62 -28.38 -11.02
CA VAL A 777 -30.57 -28.45 -9.99
C VAL A 777 -31.10 -27.84 -8.70
N TYR A 778 -31.24 -28.65 -7.64
CA TYR A 778 -31.79 -28.16 -6.37
C TYR A 778 -31.25 -28.95 -5.15
N PRO A 779 -31.17 -28.34 -3.94
CA PRO A 779 -31.39 -26.94 -3.69
C PRO A 779 -30.29 -26.09 -4.33
N ASN A 780 -30.66 -24.90 -4.80
CA ASN A 780 -29.71 -23.91 -5.26
C ASN A 780 -30.19 -22.53 -4.74
N PRO A 781 -29.54 -21.93 -3.75
CA PRO A 781 -28.21 -22.29 -3.18
C PRO A 781 -28.18 -23.60 -2.38
N VAL A 782 -26.99 -24.26 -2.41
CA VAL A 782 -26.67 -25.42 -1.57
C VAL A 782 -26.31 -24.95 -0.16
N THR A 783 -27.04 -25.45 0.85
CA THR A 783 -26.78 -25.13 2.27
C THR A 783 -26.35 -26.36 3.08
N ASP A 784 -26.75 -27.55 2.65
CA ASP A 784 -26.58 -28.80 3.38
C ASP A 784 -25.48 -29.71 2.79
N GLY A 785 -24.57 -29.12 1.97
CA GLY A 785 -23.46 -29.84 1.37
C GLY A 785 -23.80 -30.84 0.28
N VAL A 786 -25.07 -30.92 -0.15
CA VAL A 786 -25.51 -31.79 -1.27
C VAL A 786 -26.52 -31.05 -2.15
N PHE A 787 -26.52 -31.39 -3.43
CA PHE A 787 -27.59 -30.97 -4.36
C PHE A 787 -27.99 -32.14 -5.27
N THR A 788 -29.19 -32.06 -5.81
CA THR A 788 -29.75 -33.07 -6.70
C THR A 788 -29.93 -32.48 -8.10
N VAL A 789 -29.50 -33.22 -9.09
CA VAL A 789 -29.79 -32.92 -10.50
C VAL A 789 -30.85 -33.91 -10.97
N THR A 790 -31.91 -33.39 -11.57
CA THR A 790 -32.97 -34.23 -12.19
C THR A 790 -33.15 -33.82 -13.65
N SER A 791 -33.54 -34.75 -14.47
CA SER A 791 -33.82 -34.55 -15.88
C SER A 791 -35.04 -35.35 -16.32
N SER A 792 -35.73 -34.88 -17.35
CA SER A 792 -36.78 -35.64 -18.03
C SER A 792 -36.22 -36.74 -18.94
N LYS A 793 -34.90 -36.74 -19.13
CA LYS A 793 -34.14 -37.76 -19.91
C LYS A 793 -33.05 -38.36 -19.02
N GLU A 794 -32.58 -39.52 -19.39
CA GLU A 794 -31.52 -40.21 -18.68
C GLU A 794 -30.25 -39.34 -18.63
N LEU A 795 -29.70 -39.16 -17.43
CA LEU A 795 -28.45 -38.47 -17.19
C LEU A 795 -27.28 -39.38 -17.50
N LYS A 796 -26.26 -38.91 -18.22
CA LYS A 796 -25.02 -39.60 -18.50
C LYS A 796 -23.89 -39.19 -17.56
N SER A 797 -23.75 -37.89 -17.37
CA SER A 797 -22.78 -37.32 -16.44
C SER A 797 -23.22 -36.00 -15.88
N VAL A 798 -22.75 -35.70 -14.65
CA VAL A 798 -22.87 -34.38 -14.00
C VAL A 798 -21.47 -33.97 -13.57
N GLU A 799 -20.96 -32.89 -14.12
CA GLU A 799 -19.67 -32.31 -13.80
C GLU A 799 -19.86 -30.92 -13.18
N VAL A 800 -19.12 -30.63 -12.11
CA VAL A 800 -19.13 -29.33 -11.43
C VAL A 800 -17.82 -28.61 -11.70
N TYR A 801 -17.89 -27.41 -12.19
CA TYR A 801 -16.75 -26.57 -12.51
C TYR A 801 -16.71 -25.33 -11.61
N SER A 802 -15.52 -24.99 -11.15
CA SER A 802 -15.27 -23.67 -10.54
C SER A 802 -15.43 -22.56 -11.57
N ILE A 803 -15.53 -21.31 -11.11
CA ILE A 803 -15.52 -20.11 -11.98
C ILE A 803 -14.26 -20.00 -12.85
N ALA A 804 -13.17 -20.68 -12.48
CA ALA A 804 -11.92 -20.76 -13.26
C ALA A 804 -11.95 -21.89 -14.31
N GLY A 805 -13.08 -22.58 -14.52
CA GLY A 805 -13.22 -23.68 -15.47
C GLY A 805 -12.57 -24.99 -15.05
N VAL A 806 -12.16 -25.13 -13.78
CA VAL A 806 -11.56 -26.37 -13.25
C VAL A 806 -12.69 -27.28 -12.78
N ALA A 807 -12.72 -28.54 -13.24
CA ALA A 807 -13.64 -29.55 -12.75
C ALA A 807 -13.32 -29.87 -11.29
N VAL A 808 -14.29 -29.70 -10.40
CA VAL A 808 -14.16 -29.89 -8.95
C VAL A 808 -14.97 -31.08 -8.42
N ALA A 809 -15.94 -31.56 -9.19
CA ALA A 809 -16.66 -32.78 -8.93
C ALA A 809 -17.18 -33.38 -10.25
N SER A 810 -17.29 -34.70 -10.34
CA SER A 810 -17.86 -35.40 -11.48
C SER A 810 -18.56 -36.68 -11.01
N VAL A 811 -19.74 -36.90 -11.56
CA VAL A 811 -20.54 -38.11 -11.28
C VAL A 811 -21.07 -38.66 -12.61
N GLU A 812 -20.73 -39.89 -12.92
CA GLU A 812 -21.37 -40.67 -14.01
C GLU A 812 -22.64 -41.32 -13.47
N CYS A 813 -23.71 -41.31 -14.22
CA CYS A 813 -25.00 -41.88 -13.83
C CYS A 813 -25.81 -42.32 -15.05
N GLU A 814 -26.64 -43.34 -14.86
CA GLU A 814 -27.58 -43.90 -15.86
C GLU A 814 -29.00 -43.86 -15.25
N ASP A 815 -29.41 -42.70 -14.69
CA ASP A 815 -30.72 -42.51 -14.07
C ASP A 815 -31.24 -41.06 -14.36
N ASN A 816 -32.51 -40.81 -14.12
CA ASN A 816 -33.13 -39.54 -14.31
C ASN A 816 -32.87 -38.53 -13.16
N ALA A 817 -32.19 -38.98 -12.10
CA ALA A 817 -31.83 -38.13 -10.93
C ALA A 817 -30.51 -38.62 -10.31
N VAL A 818 -29.66 -37.66 -9.92
CA VAL A 818 -28.44 -37.94 -9.18
C VAL A 818 -28.21 -36.89 -8.10
N THR A 819 -27.73 -37.35 -6.94
CA THR A 819 -27.34 -36.45 -5.85
C THR A 819 -25.82 -36.28 -5.87
N VAL A 820 -25.36 -35.05 -5.91
CA VAL A 820 -23.93 -34.70 -5.96
C VAL A 820 -23.50 -34.16 -4.60
N ASN A 821 -22.40 -34.69 -4.09
CA ASN A 821 -21.80 -34.17 -2.86
C ASN A 821 -21.01 -32.88 -3.16
N ALA A 822 -21.37 -31.80 -2.47
CA ALA A 822 -20.73 -30.48 -2.54
C ALA A 822 -20.15 -30.04 -1.18
N ALA A 823 -20.07 -30.92 -0.18
CA ALA A 823 -19.62 -30.61 1.17
C ALA A 823 -18.16 -30.13 1.23
N ASP A 824 -17.35 -30.59 0.29
CA ASP A 824 -15.94 -30.20 0.18
C ASP A 824 -15.70 -28.97 -0.72
N LEU A 825 -16.76 -28.40 -1.31
CA LEU A 825 -16.66 -27.21 -2.14
C LEU A 825 -16.65 -25.95 -1.26
N ALA A 826 -15.72 -25.06 -1.54
CA ALA A 826 -15.67 -23.77 -0.89
C ALA A 826 -16.95 -22.96 -1.20
N LYS A 827 -17.35 -22.06 -0.30
CA LYS A 827 -18.47 -21.14 -0.56
C LYS A 827 -18.17 -20.31 -1.82
N GLY A 828 -19.13 -20.26 -2.74
CA GLY A 828 -18.91 -19.57 -4.01
C GLY A 828 -19.89 -19.98 -5.10
N VAL A 829 -19.60 -19.53 -6.32
CA VAL A 829 -20.36 -19.83 -7.53
C VAL A 829 -19.63 -20.91 -8.32
N TYR A 830 -20.41 -21.88 -8.83
CA TYR A 830 -19.97 -23.00 -9.65
C TYR A 830 -20.89 -23.13 -10.86
N PHE A 831 -20.45 -23.91 -11.84
CA PHE A 831 -21.26 -24.32 -12.99
C PHE A 831 -21.41 -25.84 -12.97
N VAL A 832 -22.66 -26.30 -13.10
CA VAL A 832 -23.00 -27.72 -13.21
C VAL A 832 -23.30 -28.00 -14.66
N LYS A 833 -22.43 -28.76 -15.31
CA LYS A 833 -22.61 -29.29 -16.66
C LYS A 833 -23.26 -30.66 -16.54
N VAL A 834 -24.38 -30.82 -17.23
CA VAL A 834 -25.18 -32.05 -17.21
C VAL A 834 -25.28 -32.59 -18.63
N GLU A 835 -24.81 -33.81 -18.83
CA GLU A 835 -24.95 -34.54 -20.08
C GLU A 835 -26.11 -35.53 -20.00
N THR A 836 -26.96 -35.51 -20.97
CA THR A 836 -28.13 -36.39 -21.10
C THR A 836 -28.15 -37.01 -22.49
N GLU A 837 -29.05 -37.99 -22.75
CA GLU A 837 -29.28 -38.47 -24.12
C GLU A 837 -29.78 -37.39 -25.09
N ALA A 838 -30.36 -36.30 -24.58
CA ALA A 838 -30.89 -35.22 -25.39
C ALA A 838 -29.84 -34.09 -25.64
N GLY A 839 -28.63 -34.18 -25.09
CA GLY A 839 -27.57 -33.17 -25.19
C GLY A 839 -27.02 -32.72 -23.85
N VAL A 840 -26.22 -31.64 -23.88
CA VAL A 840 -25.56 -31.06 -22.70
C VAL A 840 -26.30 -29.80 -22.26
N SER A 841 -26.48 -29.64 -20.95
CA SER A 841 -27.00 -28.43 -20.34
C SER A 841 -26.06 -27.94 -19.22
N THR A 842 -26.03 -26.64 -18.99
CA THR A 842 -25.21 -26.06 -17.91
C THR A 842 -26.09 -25.17 -17.02
N SER A 843 -25.94 -25.33 -15.72
CA SER A 843 -26.66 -24.54 -14.71
C SER A 843 -25.72 -23.90 -13.71
N LYS A 844 -26.01 -22.68 -13.28
CA LYS A 844 -25.28 -22.02 -12.18
C LYS A 844 -25.67 -22.65 -10.85
N LEU A 845 -24.67 -22.95 -10.01
CA LEU A 845 -24.83 -23.45 -8.65
C LEU A 845 -24.17 -22.48 -7.67
N VAL A 846 -24.86 -22.18 -6.58
CA VAL A 846 -24.32 -21.37 -5.48
C VAL A 846 -24.16 -22.25 -4.25
N VAL A 847 -22.96 -22.31 -3.68
CA VAL A 847 -22.65 -23.00 -2.42
C VAL A 847 -22.49 -21.93 -1.32
N LYS A 848 -23.28 -22.06 -0.21
CA LYS A 848 -23.32 -21.09 0.89
C LYS A 848 -22.59 -21.57 2.14
#